data_25c16773ca868f46b725d0fdb5574901
#
_entry.id   25c16773ca868f46b725d0fdb5574901
#
_cell.length_a   1.000
_cell.length_b   1.000
_cell.length_c   1.000
_cell.angle_alpha   90.00
_cell.angle_beta   90.00
_cell.angle_gamma   90.00
#
_symmetry.space_group_name_H-M   'P 1'
#
loop_
_entity.id
_entity.type
_entity.pdbx_description
1 polymer ?
#
loop_
_entity_poly.entity_id
_entity_poly.type
_entity_poly.pdbx_seq_one_letter_code
_entity_poly.pdbx_strand_id
1 'polypeptide(L)'
;MENKETLYIDIILPLPINSLFSYSVPKGMETDVAGGKRVLVPFGKSKLTVGLIVRSHNTKPEFAVKPIEKIIDREPVVTEGQLKLWQWVADYYMSPIGEVFNAALPAGLKSVDGYRPKTETYVTLPEKLRHEQALHVAFDILRRALAQQKTFATYLAMSHWDSLVGDCPDEGIVEVTKEELMNEAHCSAAVMKQLLDKGFITTYEKEVGRLNRGGEADPGKVKKLSDVQQEAYNQIVFQFLKKKVVLLRGVTSSGKTELYIHLIRQALERHEQVLYLLPEIALTVQIRQRLQKVFGDRLGIYHSKYSDAERVEIWKKQLSSTPYDVILGARSAALLPFTNLGLVIIDEEHETSFKQQDPAPRYHARSVAIMLAQQFGAKTLLGSATPSAESWHNAETGKYGLVELDQRYKGIELPEIKVVDVKDMQRRKMMYGPVSPLLLESMREALDNGEQVILFQNRRGFAPMIECRTCGWVPKCENCDVSLTLHKNMNQLTCHYCGFTYAVPKQCPNCEGDDLRPYGYGTEKIEEKIMELFPGVPVARMDLDTTRSRNAYERIINDFSAGRTKILIGTQMVSKGLDFDHVRVVGILNADSMLNMPDFRAYEHAFTMMSQVAGRAGRKGKRGLVVLQTKDVEQPVIRQVVENDWRAFYSQMMAERRLFHYPPFYKLIYVYLKHKDEGRVETAALEMGGRLRQWLGSRVLGPDKPSVSKVRTMFIRKIMLKLEAGIDMKRVRQCLFTAQRLMEQDKRYASLQIYYDVDPS
;
A
#
# COMPACT_ATOMS: atom_id res chain seq x y z
N MET A 1 10.59 -14.94 55.47
CA MET A 1 10.22 -15.34 54.11
C MET A 1 9.40 -14.21 53.52
N GLU A 2 10.03 -13.33 52.75
CA GLU A 2 9.32 -12.25 52.07
C GLU A 2 8.28 -12.87 51.14
N ASN A 3 7.01 -12.51 51.31
CA ASN A 3 5.92 -12.78 50.42
C ASN A 3 6.20 -12.01 49.14
N LYS A 4 7.06 -12.51 48.24
CA LYS A 4 7.23 -11.91 46.88
C LYS A 4 5.90 -12.07 46.17
N GLU A 5 5.20 -10.95 45.98
CA GLU A 5 3.97 -10.86 45.20
C GLU A 5 4.21 -11.46 43.82
N THR A 6 3.31 -12.30 43.34
CA THR A 6 3.38 -12.89 42.01
C THR A 6 3.18 -11.78 40.96
N LEU A 7 4.12 -11.66 40.03
CA LEU A 7 4.02 -10.72 38.93
C LEU A 7 3.09 -11.28 37.86
N TYR A 8 2.19 -10.46 37.35
CA TYR A 8 1.29 -10.75 36.26
C TYR A 8 1.59 -9.82 35.08
N ILE A 9 1.29 -10.28 33.87
CA ILE A 9 1.39 -9.48 32.65
C ILE A 9 0.09 -9.53 31.88
N ASP A 10 -0.28 -8.40 31.27
CA ASP A 10 -1.34 -8.31 30.28
C ASP A 10 -0.74 -8.30 28.89
N ILE A 11 -1.21 -9.17 28.00
CA ILE A 11 -0.67 -9.36 26.66
C ILE A 11 -1.75 -9.22 25.58
N ILE A 12 -1.30 -8.82 24.39
CA ILE A 12 -2.10 -8.91 23.16
C ILE A 12 -1.80 -10.25 22.50
N LEU A 13 -2.86 -10.97 22.12
CA LEU A 13 -2.77 -12.15 21.25
C LEU A 13 -3.26 -11.82 19.83
N PRO A 14 -2.79 -12.50 18.78
CA PRO A 14 -3.22 -12.29 17.40
C PRO A 14 -4.62 -12.87 17.11
N LEU A 15 -5.59 -12.47 17.90
CA LEU A 15 -6.97 -12.96 17.87
C LEU A 15 -7.95 -11.79 17.69
N PRO A 16 -9.11 -12.01 17.04
CA PRO A 16 -10.14 -10.99 16.87
C PRO A 16 -10.96 -10.78 18.17
N ILE A 17 -10.27 -10.47 19.26
CA ILE A 17 -10.86 -10.30 20.60
C ILE A 17 -10.43 -8.93 21.15
N ASN A 18 -11.36 -8.24 21.78
CA ASN A 18 -11.15 -6.87 22.31
C ASN A 18 -10.46 -6.81 23.68
N SER A 19 -10.24 -7.95 24.34
CA SER A 19 -9.63 -8.01 25.68
C SER A 19 -8.15 -8.38 25.62
N LEU A 20 -7.39 -7.86 26.57
CA LEU A 20 -6.06 -8.36 26.89
C LEU A 20 -6.18 -9.68 27.64
N PHE A 21 -5.14 -10.49 27.56
CA PHE A 21 -5.05 -11.76 28.26
C PHE A 21 -4.00 -11.65 29.37
N SER A 22 -4.38 -12.03 30.60
CA SER A 22 -3.46 -12.00 31.74
C SER A 22 -2.79 -13.36 31.92
N TYR A 23 -1.49 -13.33 32.22
CA TYR A 23 -0.67 -14.50 32.53
C TYR A 23 0.20 -14.21 33.76
N SER A 24 0.57 -15.27 34.51
CA SER A 24 1.56 -15.15 35.58
C SER A 24 2.97 -15.31 35.05
N VAL A 25 3.90 -14.63 35.70
CA VAL A 25 5.33 -14.70 35.37
C VAL A 25 6.00 -15.69 36.33
N PRO A 26 6.67 -16.75 35.82
CA PRO A 26 7.44 -17.67 36.64
C PRO A 26 8.60 -16.96 37.36
N LYS A 27 8.93 -17.49 38.55
CA LYS A 27 10.11 -17.01 39.30
C LYS A 27 11.37 -17.12 38.45
N GLY A 28 12.17 -16.04 38.43
CA GLY A 28 13.40 -15.95 37.66
C GLY A 28 13.25 -15.28 36.27
N MET A 29 12.01 -14.98 35.83
CA MET A 29 11.74 -14.23 34.61
C MET A 29 11.27 -12.79 34.87
N GLU A 30 11.07 -12.40 36.16
CA GLU A 30 10.47 -11.12 36.51
C GLU A 30 11.30 -9.92 36.04
N THR A 31 12.64 -10.04 36.08
CA THR A 31 13.57 -8.99 35.65
C THR A 31 13.58 -8.74 34.14
N ASP A 32 13.18 -9.73 33.35
CA ASP A 32 13.17 -9.66 31.90
C ASP A 32 11.87 -9.13 31.32
N VAL A 33 10.85 -8.94 32.16
CA VAL A 33 9.54 -8.44 31.76
C VAL A 33 9.61 -6.97 31.39
N ALA A 34 9.25 -6.65 30.14
CA ALA A 34 9.08 -5.27 29.69
C ALA A 34 7.97 -5.18 28.63
N GLY A 35 7.26 -4.06 28.61
CA GLY A 35 6.28 -3.78 27.55
C GLY A 35 6.93 -3.80 26.20
N GLY A 36 6.21 -4.34 25.19
CA GLY A 36 6.74 -4.46 23.82
C GLY A 36 7.60 -5.69 23.55
N LYS A 37 7.90 -6.54 24.53
CA LYS A 37 8.55 -7.84 24.33
C LYS A 37 7.53 -8.91 23.96
N ARG A 38 7.94 -9.87 23.13
CA ARG A 38 7.12 -11.04 22.79
C ARG A 38 7.29 -12.13 23.82
N VAL A 39 6.20 -12.80 24.11
CA VAL A 39 6.16 -13.95 25.01
C VAL A 39 5.50 -15.15 24.36
N LEU A 40 5.99 -16.33 24.68
CA LEU A 40 5.36 -17.59 24.33
C LEU A 40 4.42 -18.00 25.45
N VAL A 41 3.15 -18.19 25.12
CA VAL A 41 2.11 -18.51 26.12
C VAL A 41 1.27 -19.71 25.69
N PRO A 42 0.81 -20.53 26.64
CA PRO A 42 -0.15 -21.60 26.37
C PRO A 42 -1.55 -21.00 26.13
N PHE A 43 -2.12 -21.27 24.95
CA PHE A 43 -3.47 -20.86 24.58
C PHE A 43 -4.35 -22.06 24.23
N GLY A 44 -5.53 -22.15 24.83
CA GLY A 44 -6.39 -23.32 24.71
C GLY A 44 -5.84 -24.55 25.45
N LYS A 45 -6.03 -25.76 24.90
CA LYS A 45 -5.67 -27.01 25.57
C LYS A 45 -4.18 -27.39 25.38
N SER A 46 -3.61 -27.15 24.19
CA SER A 46 -2.24 -27.63 23.88
C SER A 46 -1.45 -26.73 22.92
N LYS A 47 -1.99 -25.58 22.52
CA LYS A 47 -1.33 -24.69 21.54
C LYS A 47 -0.50 -23.63 22.25
N LEU A 48 0.75 -23.47 21.83
CA LEU A 48 1.57 -22.33 22.18
C LEU A 48 1.37 -21.21 21.15
N THR A 49 1.27 -19.98 21.62
CA THR A 49 1.03 -18.80 20.78
C THR A 49 1.95 -17.67 21.23
N VAL A 50 2.44 -16.88 20.27
CA VAL A 50 3.22 -15.69 20.56
C VAL A 50 2.27 -14.54 20.88
N GLY A 51 2.44 -13.94 22.05
CA GLY A 51 1.78 -12.72 22.48
C GLY A 51 2.77 -11.57 22.64
N LEU A 52 2.25 -10.35 22.83
CA LEU A 52 3.02 -9.13 23.05
C LEU A 52 2.66 -8.56 24.43
N ILE A 53 3.64 -8.33 25.28
CA ILE A 53 3.46 -7.71 26.61
C ILE A 53 3.04 -6.25 26.41
N VAL A 54 1.94 -5.87 27.04
CA VAL A 54 1.47 -4.48 27.10
C VAL A 54 1.94 -3.83 28.41
N ARG A 55 1.69 -4.52 29.54
CA ARG A 55 2.03 -4.05 30.88
C ARG A 55 2.23 -5.20 31.85
N SER A 56 2.89 -4.91 32.99
CA SER A 56 3.00 -5.79 34.14
C SER A 56 2.31 -5.19 35.36
N HIS A 57 1.82 -6.02 36.26
CA HIS A 57 1.16 -5.61 37.49
C HIS A 57 1.18 -6.73 38.54
N ASN A 58 0.97 -6.37 39.81
CA ASN A 58 0.92 -7.33 40.92
C ASN A 58 -0.53 -7.69 41.34
N THR A 59 -1.53 -7.08 40.72
CA THR A 59 -2.94 -7.35 41.03
C THR A 59 -3.32 -8.73 40.50
N LYS A 60 -3.70 -9.64 41.40
CA LYS A 60 -4.16 -10.99 41.06
C LYS A 60 -5.45 -10.89 40.24
N PRO A 61 -5.54 -11.46 39.02
CA PRO A 61 -6.80 -11.55 38.29
C PRO A 61 -7.85 -12.38 39.02
N GLU A 62 -9.14 -12.06 38.83
CA GLU A 62 -10.27 -12.76 39.45
C GLU A 62 -10.45 -14.19 38.90
N PHE A 63 -9.81 -14.53 37.83
CA PHE A 63 -9.84 -15.84 37.17
C PHE A 63 -8.48 -16.54 37.24
N ALA A 64 -8.50 -17.87 37.05
CA ALA A 64 -7.28 -18.67 37.03
C ALA A 64 -6.43 -18.31 35.79
N VAL A 65 -5.18 -17.92 36.01
CA VAL A 65 -4.21 -17.60 34.95
C VAL A 65 -3.18 -18.71 34.83
N LYS A 66 -2.68 -18.90 33.57
CA LYS A 66 -1.59 -19.81 33.26
C LYS A 66 -0.26 -19.06 33.34
N PRO A 67 0.85 -19.75 33.65
CA PRO A 67 2.17 -19.15 33.53
C PRO A 67 2.56 -18.97 32.04
N ILE A 68 3.42 -17.99 31.77
CA ILE A 68 4.10 -17.88 30.48
C ILE A 68 5.13 -19.00 30.34
N GLU A 69 5.43 -19.41 29.11
CA GLU A 69 6.45 -20.43 28.82
C GLU A 69 7.86 -19.80 28.77
N LYS A 70 8.01 -18.71 28.03
CA LYS A 70 9.26 -17.95 27.95
C LYS A 70 9.05 -16.54 27.41
N ILE A 71 9.98 -15.64 27.73
CA ILE A 71 10.17 -14.35 27.04
C ILE A 71 11.06 -14.60 25.84
N ILE A 72 10.64 -14.15 24.65
CA ILE A 72 11.34 -14.44 23.37
C ILE A 72 12.46 -13.43 23.14
N ASP A 73 12.20 -12.17 23.45
CA ASP A 73 13.08 -11.05 23.05
C ASP A 73 13.95 -10.57 24.23
N ARG A 74 15.19 -10.20 23.94
CA ARG A 74 16.08 -9.51 24.89
C ARG A 74 15.64 -8.06 25.06
N GLU A 75 15.36 -7.37 23.93
CA GLU A 75 14.89 -5.99 23.87
C GLU A 75 13.48 -5.91 23.32
N PRO A 76 12.68 -4.87 23.63
CA PRO A 76 11.36 -4.68 23.08
C PRO A 76 11.37 -4.61 21.55
N VAL A 77 10.50 -5.38 20.90
CA VAL A 77 10.29 -5.35 19.42
C VAL A 77 9.19 -4.37 19.00
N VAL A 78 8.45 -3.84 19.96
CA VAL A 78 7.41 -2.81 19.78
C VAL A 78 7.64 -1.72 20.82
N THR A 79 7.63 -0.47 20.39
CA THR A 79 7.83 0.68 21.28
C THR A 79 6.53 1.04 22.01
N GLU A 80 6.62 1.75 23.12
CA GLU A 80 5.45 2.28 23.83
C GLU A 80 4.61 3.21 22.95
N GLY A 81 5.26 4.03 22.11
CA GLY A 81 4.59 4.89 21.13
C GLY A 81 3.77 4.10 20.13
N GLN A 82 4.28 2.95 19.65
CA GLN A 82 3.53 2.06 18.77
C GLN A 82 2.33 1.44 19.49
N LEU A 83 2.47 0.99 20.74
CA LEU A 83 1.34 0.44 21.51
C LEU A 83 0.22 1.48 21.68
N LYS A 84 0.56 2.75 21.94
CA LYS A 84 -0.40 3.86 22.03
C LYS A 84 -1.09 4.10 20.66
N LEU A 85 -0.34 4.06 19.56
CA LEU A 85 -0.89 4.19 18.21
C LEU A 85 -1.83 3.02 17.88
N TRP A 86 -1.43 1.78 18.21
CA TRP A 86 -2.25 0.59 17.96
C TRP A 86 -3.56 0.63 18.76
N GLN A 87 -3.51 1.08 20.00
CA GLN A 87 -4.72 1.26 20.82
C GLN A 87 -5.64 2.32 20.19
N TRP A 88 -5.06 3.45 19.71
CA TRP A 88 -5.84 4.45 19.00
C TRP A 88 -6.49 3.88 17.72
N VAL A 89 -5.75 3.07 16.94
CA VAL A 89 -6.30 2.41 15.73
C VAL A 89 -7.44 1.47 16.10
N ALA A 90 -7.28 0.66 17.15
CA ALA A 90 -8.31 -0.24 17.64
C ALA A 90 -9.58 0.52 18.05
N ASP A 91 -9.41 1.58 18.85
CA ASP A 91 -10.52 2.40 19.35
C ASP A 91 -11.21 3.20 18.23
N TYR A 92 -10.43 3.82 17.34
CA TYR A 92 -10.98 4.67 16.30
C TYR A 92 -11.73 3.87 15.23
N TYR A 93 -11.14 2.77 14.78
CA TYR A 93 -11.70 1.94 13.72
C TYR A 93 -12.56 0.78 14.24
N MET A 94 -12.79 0.75 15.55
CA MET A 94 -13.63 -0.26 16.22
C MET A 94 -13.22 -1.69 15.86
N SER A 95 -11.91 -1.93 15.89
CA SER A 95 -11.30 -3.23 15.57
C SER A 95 -10.62 -3.81 16.81
N PRO A 96 -10.70 -5.11 17.02
CA PRO A 96 -9.95 -5.77 18.09
C PRO A 96 -8.46 -5.48 18.03
N ILE A 97 -7.85 -5.23 19.20
CA ILE A 97 -6.41 -4.90 19.29
C ILE A 97 -5.52 -6.02 18.73
N GLY A 98 -5.96 -7.28 18.83
CA GLY A 98 -5.26 -8.43 18.25
C GLY A 98 -5.24 -8.42 16.71
N GLU A 99 -6.23 -7.82 16.05
CA GLU A 99 -6.24 -7.60 14.61
C GLU A 99 -5.26 -6.48 14.22
N VAL A 100 -5.14 -5.43 15.04
CA VAL A 100 -4.14 -4.38 14.85
C VAL A 100 -2.73 -4.94 14.98
N PHE A 101 -2.48 -5.75 16.01
CA PHE A 101 -1.23 -6.50 16.18
C PHE A 101 -0.90 -7.33 14.93
N ASN A 102 -1.90 -8.06 14.40
CA ASN A 102 -1.73 -8.86 13.19
C ASN A 102 -1.39 -8.04 11.94
N ALA A 103 -1.97 -6.87 11.80
CA ALA A 103 -1.73 -6.00 10.65
C ALA A 103 -0.39 -5.26 10.75
N ALA A 104 0.02 -4.88 11.95
CA ALA A 104 1.21 -4.08 12.20
C ALA A 104 2.49 -4.90 12.20
N LEU A 105 2.53 -6.00 12.96
CA LEU A 105 3.76 -6.76 13.12
C LEU A 105 4.01 -7.68 11.92
N PRO A 106 5.24 -7.71 11.34
CA PRO A 106 5.62 -8.66 10.29
C PRO A 106 5.36 -10.12 10.71
N ALA A 107 4.97 -10.99 9.76
CA ALA A 107 4.60 -12.37 10.09
C ALA A 107 5.76 -13.16 10.72
N GLY A 108 6.99 -12.92 10.28
CA GLY A 108 8.18 -13.53 10.88
C GLY A 108 8.43 -13.19 12.35
N LEU A 109 7.83 -12.12 12.88
CA LEU A 109 7.88 -11.78 14.30
C LEU A 109 6.70 -12.36 15.10
N LYS A 110 5.70 -12.96 14.46
CA LYS A 110 4.54 -13.57 15.13
C LYS A 110 4.72 -15.03 15.51
N SER A 111 5.85 -15.60 15.21
CA SER A 111 6.24 -16.96 15.59
C SER A 111 7.64 -16.99 16.20
N VAL A 112 7.95 -18.04 16.96
CA VAL A 112 9.26 -18.17 17.63
C VAL A 112 10.38 -18.32 16.58
N ASP A 113 10.15 -19.17 15.57
CA ASP A 113 11.15 -19.51 14.55
C ASP A 113 10.83 -18.89 13.18
N GLY A 114 9.99 -17.84 13.15
CA GLY A 114 9.49 -17.24 11.91
C GLY A 114 10.51 -16.41 11.15
N TYR A 115 11.61 -16.03 11.78
CA TYR A 115 12.69 -15.27 11.16
C TYR A 115 14.03 -15.91 11.48
N ARG A 116 14.77 -16.22 10.41
CA ARG A 116 16.19 -16.61 10.50
C ARG A 116 17.00 -15.58 9.72
N PRO A 117 18.02 -14.96 10.35
CA PRO A 117 18.95 -14.10 9.64
C PRO A 117 19.54 -14.82 8.43
N LYS A 118 19.82 -14.10 7.35
CA LYS A 118 20.68 -14.63 6.29
C LYS A 118 22.10 -14.54 6.83
N THR A 119 22.81 -15.67 6.86
CA THR A 119 24.24 -15.69 7.15
C THR A 119 25.01 -15.96 5.88
N GLU A 120 26.19 -15.39 5.77
CA GLU A 120 27.17 -15.71 4.76
C GLU A 120 28.45 -16.15 5.45
N THR A 121 29.13 -17.14 4.87
CA THR A 121 30.38 -17.67 5.41
C THR A 121 31.51 -16.79 4.90
N TYR A 122 32.22 -16.14 5.81
CA TYR A 122 33.41 -15.34 5.53
C TYR A 122 34.67 -16.13 5.82
N VAL A 123 35.76 -15.81 5.12
CA VAL A 123 37.07 -16.39 5.29
C VAL A 123 37.95 -15.41 6.06
N THR A 124 38.75 -15.92 7.00
CA THR A 124 39.76 -15.12 7.72
C THR A 124 41.02 -15.92 8.00
N LEU A 125 42.12 -15.24 8.28
CA LEU A 125 43.35 -15.90 8.73
C LEU A 125 43.24 -16.29 10.20
N PRO A 126 43.69 -17.50 10.57
CA PRO A 126 43.91 -17.87 11.95
C PRO A 126 44.94 -16.90 12.57
N GLU A 127 44.84 -16.58 13.87
CA GLU A 127 45.78 -15.69 14.58
C GLU A 127 47.23 -16.01 14.35
N LYS A 128 47.57 -17.31 14.37
CA LYS A 128 48.93 -17.83 14.14
C LYS A 128 49.54 -17.50 12.78
N LEU A 129 48.74 -17.11 11.81
CA LEU A 129 49.16 -16.76 10.44
C LEU A 129 49.12 -15.26 10.16
N ARG A 130 48.82 -14.43 11.16
CA ARG A 130 48.71 -12.97 11.00
C ARG A 130 50.06 -12.25 11.13
N HIS A 131 51.18 -12.93 10.87
CA HIS A 131 52.52 -12.40 10.87
C HIS A 131 53.26 -12.74 9.57
N GLU A 132 54.06 -11.83 9.05
CA GLU A 132 54.74 -12.00 7.76
C GLU A 132 55.55 -13.29 7.67
N GLN A 133 56.33 -13.63 8.71
CA GLN A 133 57.12 -14.84 8.75
C GLN A 133 56.24 -16.14 8.65
N ALA A 134 55.08 -16.13 9.29
CA ALA A 134 54.17 -17.25 9.26
C ALA A 134 53.53 -17.41 7.89
N LEU A 135 53.26 -16.31 7.19
CA LEU A 135 52.77 -16.38 5.79
C LEU A 135 53.80 -16.97 4.84
N HIS A 136 55.09 -16.59 4.99
CA HIS A 136 56.17 -17.19 4.19
C HIS A 136 56.24 -18.71 4.42
N VAL A 137 56.20 -19.16 5.67
CA VAL A 137 56.18 -20.58 6.00
C VAL A 137 54.93 -21.28 5.38
N ALA A 138 53.79 -20.63 5.41
CA ALA A 138 52.57 -21.16 4.81
C ALA A 138 52.71 -21.36 3.27
N PHE A 139 53.33 -20.39 2.59
CA PHE A 139 53.62 -20.53 1.15
C PHE A 139 54.60 -21.63 0.83
N ASP A 140 55.65 -21.83 1.65
CA ASP A 140 56.60 -22.94 1.48
C ASP A 140 55.92 -24.29 1.67
N ILE A 141 55.04 -24.43 2.65
CA ILE A 141 54.28 -25.69 2.85
C ILE A 141 53.34 -25.95 1.67
N LEU A 142 52.74 -24.89 1.10
CA LEU A 142 51.80 -24.98 -0.01
C LEU A 142 52.46 -25.13 -1.40
N ARG A 143 53.81 -25.02 -1.47
CA ARG A 143 54.58 -25.00 -2.72
C ARG A 143 54.34 -26.20 -3.64
N ARG A 144 53.99 -27.38 -3.08
CA ARG A 144 53.67 -28.61 -3.82
C ARG A 144 52.19 -28.75 -4.15
N ALA A 145 51.33 -27.83 -3.66
CA ALA A 145 49.88 -27.86 -3.82
C ALA A 145 49.37 -26.57 -4.53
N LEU A 146 49.73 -26.43 -5.82
CA LEU A 146 49.56 -25.22 -6.59
C LEU A 146 48.15 -24.60 -6.52
N ALA A 147 47.10 -25.44 -6.54
CA ALA A 147 45.71 -24.96 -6.43
C ALA A 147 45.43 -24.34 -5.05
N GLN A 148 45.94 -24.94 -3.96
CA GLN A 148 45.81 -24.39 -2.61
C GLN A 148 46.62 -23.13 -2.46
N GLN A 149 47.85 -23.10 -2.97
CA GLN A 149 48.75 -21.93 -2.94
C GLN A 149 48.11 -20.74 -3.68
N LYS A 150 47.56 -20.98 -4.89
CA LYS A 150 46.88 -19.97 -5.65
C LYS A 150 45.66 -19.41 -4.87
N THR A 151 44.81 -20.29 -4.32
CA THR A 151 43.62 -19.85 -3.55
C THR A 151 44.00 -19.04 -2.32
N PHE A 152 45.08 -19.46 -1.59
CA PHE A 152 45.56 -18.74 -0.44
C PHE A 152 46.12 -17.35 -0.81
N ALA A 153 46.90 -17.26 -1.92
CA ALA A 153 47.41 -15.99 -2.45
C ALA A 153 46.29 -15.05 -2.87
N THR A 154 45.26 -15.61 -3.59
CA THR A 154 44.05 -14.84 -3.97
C THR A 154 43.33 -14.28 -2.74
N TYR A 155 43.20 -15.08 -1.68
CA TYR A 155 42.59 -14.60 -0.42
C TYR A 155 43.37 -13.41 0.17
N LEU A 156 44.71 -13.52 0.26
CA LEU A 156 45.54 -12.44 0.81
C LEU A 156 45.43 -11.14 -0.01
N ALA A 157 45.40 -11.25 -1.34
CA ALA A 157 45.24 -10.11 -2.22
C ALA A 157 43.84 -9.47 -2.10
N MET A 158 42.77 -10.29 -2.06
CA MET A 158 41.39 -9.78 -1.90
C MET A 158 41.15 -9.13 -0.55
N SER A 159 41.79 -9.67 0.50
CA SER A 159 41.64 -9.17 1.87
C SER A 159 42.59 -8.06 2.22
N HIS A 160 43.52 -7.68 1.34
CA HIS A 160 44.58 -6.72 1.53
C HIS A 160 45.61 -7.08 2.64
N TRP A 161 45.68 -8.35 3.02
CA TRP A 161 46.71 -8.81 3.94
C TRP A 161 48.14 -8.68 3.40
N ASP A 162 48.32 -8.73 2.07
CA ASP A 162 49.59 -8.57 1.36
C ASP A 162 50.17 -7.15 1.40
N SER A 163 49.35 -6.14 1.68
CA SER A 163 49.77 -4.73 1.74
C SER A 163 49.99 -4.22 3.16
N LEU A 164 49.69 -5.03 4.18
CA LEU A 164 49.87 -4.66 5.59
C LEU A 164 51.29 -5.08 6.05
N VAL A 165 52.22 -4.15 6.05
CA VAL A 165 53.59 -4.37 6.57
C VAL A 165 53.61 -3.94 8.05
N GLY A 166 53.75 -4.92 8.96
CA GLY A 166 53.91 -4.71 10.41
C GLY A 166 52.83 -5.37 11.27
N ASP A 167 53.11 -5.41 12.59
CA ASP A 167 52.24 -6.05 13.61
C ASP A 167 50.94 -5.28 13.93
N CYS A 168 50.26 -4.75 12.93
CA CYS A 168 49.03 -3.99 13.17
C CYS A 168 47.86 -4.63 12.48
N PRO A 169 46.93 -5.21 13.22
CA PRO A 169 46.23 -6.36 12.73
C PRO A 169 44.85 -6.14 12.10
N ASP A 170 44.08 -5.14 12.43
CA ASP A 170 42.66 -5.18 12.12
C ASP A 170 42.10 -3.95 11.34
N GLU A 171 42.87 -2.90 11.15
CA GLU A 171 42.44 -1.73 10.37
C GLU A 171 42.89 -1.87 8.91
N GLY A 172 41.93 -1.97 7.99
CA GLY A 172 42.18 -2.01 6.54
C GLY A 172 41.93 -3.38 5.88
N ILE A 173 41.65 -4.44 6.65
CA ILE A 173 41.32 -5.76 6.10
C ILE A 173 39.95 -5.75 5.48
N VAL A 174 39.88 -6.16 4.23
CA VAL A 174 38.61 -6.36 3.50
C VAL A 174 38.06 -7.74 3.81
N GLU A 175 36.81 -7.80 4.28
CA GLU A 175 36.12 -9.06 4.51
C GLU A 175 35.79 -9.76 3.17
N VAL A 176 36.19 -11.00 3.03
CA VAL A 176 36.01 -11.82 1.82
C VAL A 176 35.07 -12.97 2.13
N THR A 177 34.01 -13.13 1.35
CA THR A 177 33.13 -14.30 1.48
C THR A 177 33.78 -15.54 0.88
N LYS A 178 33.41 -16.70 1.40
CA LYS A 178 33.86 -17.97 0.86
C LYS A 178 33.49 -18.16 -0.62
N GLU A 179 32.33 -17.67 -1.01
CA GLU A 179 31.83 -17.75 -2.39
C GLU A 179 32.63 -16.83 -3.34
N GLU A 180 32.89 -15.57 -2.93
CA GLU A 180 33.74 -14.64 -3.69
C GLU A 180 35.14 -15.19 -3.89
N LEU A 181 35.77 -15.73 -2.81
CA LEU A 181 37.08 -16.34 -2.90
C LEU A 181 37.10 -17.55 -3.86
N MET A 182 36.09 -18.41 -3.79
CA MET A 182 36.00 -19.57 -4.68
C MET A 182 35.86 -19.17 -6.13
N ASN A 183 35.06 -18.12 -6.41
CA ASN A 183 34.85 -17.58 -7.75
C ASN A 183 36.10 -16.94 -8.31
N GLU A 184 36.77 -16.06 -7.56
CA GLU A 184 37.97 -15.32 -8.01
C GLU A 184 39.18 -16.25 -8.16
N ALA A 185 39.40 -17.16 -7.21
CA ALA A 185 40.48 -18.14 -7.30
C ALA A 185 40.22 -19.27 -8.32
N HIS A 186 38.97 -19.38 -8.85
CA HIS A 186 38.50 -20.48 -9.66
C HIS A 186 38.76 -21.87 -9.02
N CYS A 187 38.54 -21.96 -7.70
CA CYS A 187 38.87 -23.15 -6.95
C CYS A 187 37.63 -24.02 -6.61
N SER A 188 37.85 -25.30 -6.42
CA SER A 188 36.78 -26.25 -6.02
C SER A 188 36.56 -26.25 -4.52
N ALA A 189 35.36 -26.69 -4.08
CA ALA A 189 35.05 -26.89 -2.67
C ALA A 189 36.04 -27.82 -1.93
N ALA A 190 36.66 -28.77 -2.65
CA ALA A 190 37.66 -29.66 -2.11
C ALA A 190 38.96 -28.92 -1.74
N VAL A 191 39.41 -27.98 -2.56
CA VAL A 191 40.57 -27.14 -2.29
C VAL A 191 40.33 -26.23 -1.07
N MET A 192 39.14 -25.64 -1.00
CA MET A 192 38.73 -24.83 0.19
C MET A 192 38.72 -25.68 1.46
N LYS A 193 38.15 -26.86 1.40
CA LYS A 193 38.13 -27.79 2.55
C LYS A 193 39.55 -28.14 3.00
N GLN A 194 40.47 -28.44 2.08
CA GLN A 194 41.85 -28.78 2.40
C GLN A 194 42.61 -27.62 3.06
N LEU A 195 42.35 -26.37 2.65
CA LEU A 195 42.92 -25.16 3.30
C LEU A 195 42.37 -24.98 4.71
N LEU A 196 41.08 -25.23 4.94
CA LEU A 196 40.44 -25.23 6.25
C LEU A 196 41.01 -26.34 7.16
N ASP A 197 41.04 -27.58 6.67
CA ASP A 197 41.52 -28.75 7.43
C ASP A 197 43.00 -28.63 7.82
N LYS A 198 43.80 -28.01 6.97
CA LYS A 198 45.23 -27.68 7.27
C LYS A 198 45.41 -26.42 8.14
N GLY A 199 44.36 -25.68 8.40
CA GLY A 199 44.38 -24.48 9.24
C GLY A 199 45.11 -23.29 8.63
N PHE A 200 45.16 -23.16 7.29
CA PHE A 200 45.67 -21.99 6.60
C PHE A 200 44.67 -20.84 6.57
N ILE A 201 43.37 -21.18 6.53
CA ILE A 201 42.27 -20.27 6.65
C ILE A 201 41.25 -20.80 7.66
N THR A 202 40.45 -19.91 8.23
CA THR A 202 39.28 -20.25 9.04
C THR A 202 38.06 -19.56 8.48
N THR A 203 36.89 -20.06 8.84
CA THR A 203 35.64 -19.44 8.43
C THR A 203 34.81 -19.05 9.64
N TYR A 204 34.05 -17.98 9.49
CA TYR A 204 33.04 -17.56 10.45
C TYR A 204 31.75 -17.17 9.72
N GLU A 205 30.64 -17.38 10.40
CA GLU A 205 29.33 -16.96 9.90
C GLU A 205 29.06 -15.52 10.33
N LYS A 206 28.71 -14.68 9.37
CA LYS A 206 28.31 -13.31 9.61
C LYS A 206 26.88 -13.10 9.10
N GLU A 207 26.05 -12.46 9.93
CA GLU A 207 24.73 -12.07 9.49
C GLU A 207 24.84 -10.98 8.42
N VAL A 208 24.20 -11.22 7.28
CA VAL A 208 24.12 -10.27 6.17
C VAL A 208 22.68 -9.90 5.90
N GLY A 209 22.43 -8.62 5.67
CA GLY A 209 21.11 -8.13 5.30
C GLY A 209 20.70 -8.63 3.91
N ARG A 210 19.42 -8.95 3.75
CA ARG A 210 18.80 -9.26 2.45
C ARG A 210 18.49 -8.00 1.64
N LEU A 211 18.55 -6.86 2.29
CA LEU A 211 18.20 -5.58 1.69
C LEU A 211 19.33 -5.07 0.81
N ASN A 212 19.00 -4.71 -0.43
CA ASN A 212 19.97 -4.11 -1.34
C ASN A 212 20.51 -2.82 -0.75
N ARG A 213 21.83 -2.67 -0.73
CA ARG A 213 22.50 -1.42 -0.36
C ARG A 213 22.24 -0.37 -1.43
N GLY A 214 21.81 0.83 -1.03
CA GLY A 214 21.47 1.93 -1.92
C GLY A 214 22.69 2.65 -2.48
N GLY A 215 23.87 2.36 -1.94
CA GLY A 215 25.09 3.11 -2.19
C GLY A 215 25.17 4.41 -1.39
N GLU A 216 26.25 5.17 -1.58
CA GLU A 216 26.44 6.44 -0.88
C GLU A 216 25.40 7.48 -1.31
N ALA A 217 24.98 8.29 -0.34
CA ALA A 217 24.09 9.44 -0.61
C ALA A 217 24.84 10.52 -1.41
N ASP A 218 24.20 11.06 -2.44
CA ASP A 218 24.78 12.14 -3.23
C ASP A 218 23.87 13.40 -3.17
N PRO A 219 24.10 14.28 -2.17
CA PRO A 219 23.35 15.53 -2.04
C PRO A 219 23.46 16.47 -3.25
N GLY A 220 24.52 16.33 -4.07
CA GLY A 220 24.71 17.11 -5.29
C GLY A 220 23.67 16.82 -6.39
N LYS A 221 22.96 15.71 -6.29
CA LYS A 221 21.87 15.33 -7.21
C LYS A 221 20.51 15.97 -6.90
N VAL A 222 20.42 16.79 -5.86
CA VAL A 222 19.22 17.59 -5.58
C VAL A 222 19.10 18.71 -6.59
N LYS A 223 18.02 18.73 -7.35
CA LYS A 223 17.78 19.77 -8.36
C LYS A 223 17.41 21.09 -7.68
N LYS A 224 17.85 22.19 -8.24
CA LYS A 224 17.39 23.53 -7.82
C LYS A 224 15.90 23.68 -8.10
N LEU A 225 15.19 24.30 -7.16
CA LEU A 225 13.79 24.66 -7.33
C LEU A 225 13.69 25.82 -8.34
N SER A 226 12.63 25.81 -9.14
CA SER A 226 12.24 26.99 -9.91
C SER A 226 11.68 28.06 -8.97
N ASP A 227 11.55 29.31 -9.43
CA ASP A 227 11.04 30.41 -8.61
C ASP A 227 9.66 30.10 -8.02
N VAL A 228 8.76 29.52 -8.81
CA VAL A 228 7.42 29.11 -8.37
C VAL A 228 7.48 28.00 -7.33
N GLN A 229 8.39 27.03 -7.52
CA GLN A 229 8.59 25.97 -6.54
C GLN A 229 9.25 26.49 -5.27
N GLN A 230 10.19 27.43 -5.37
CA GLN A 230 10.81 28.05 -4.20
C GLN A 230 9.80 28.82 -3.38
N GLU A 231 8.90 29.56 -4.03
CA GLU A 231 7.81 30.26 -3.36
C GLU A 231 6.89 29.28 -2.63
N ALA A 232 6.46 28.20 -3.31
CA ALA A 232 5.65 27.16 -2.67
C ALA A 232 6.36 26.49 -1.48
N TYR A 233 7.66 26.24 -1.60
CA TYR A 233 8.50 25.72 -0.51
C TYR A 233 8.50 26.67 0.70
N ASN A 234 8.73 27.97 0.45
CA ASN A 234 8.73 29.00 1.50
C ASN A 234 7.36 29.08 2.19
N GLN A 235 6.28 28.99 1.42
CA GLN A 235 4.91 28.97 1.95
C GLN A 235 4.65 27.72 2.80
N ILE A 236 5.10 26.53 2.38
CA ILE A 236 4.99 25.30 3.18
C ILE A 236 5.69 25.49 4.53
N VAL A 237 6.95 25.96 4.50
CA VAL A 237 7.73 26.18 5.73
C VAL A 237 7.04 27.20 6.64
N PHE A 238 6.53 28.29 6.07
CA PHE A 238 5.78 29.31 6.83
C PHE A 238 4.49 28.73 7.44
N GLN A 239 3.73 27.96 6.68
CA GLN A 239 2.52 27.30 7.19
C GLN A 239 2.85 26.31 8.32
N PHE A 240 3.97 25.62 8.26
CA PHE A 240 4.41 24.71 9.32
C PHE A 240 4.73 25.41 10.65
N LEU A 241 4.98 26.72 10.66
CA LEU A 241 5.11 27.46 11.91
C LEU A 241 3.77 27.52 12.68
N LYS A 242 2.65 27.59 11.96
CA LYS A 242 1.30 27.78 12.53
C LYS A 242 0.48 26.50 12.58
N LYS A 243 0.73 25.56 11.68
CA LYS A 243 -0.07 24.36 11.47
C LYS A 243 0.79 23.08 11.60
N LYS A 244 0.18 22.03 12.10
CA LYS A 244 0.83 20.69 12.14
C LYS A 244 0.67 19.94 10.83
N VAL A 245 -0.41 20.20 10.09
CA VAL A 245 -0.73 19.59 8.81
C VAL A 245 -0.87 20.67 7.75
N VAL A 246 -0.23 20.49 6.61
CA VAL A 246 -0.30 21.38 5.44
C VAL A 246 -0.75 20.55 4.23
N LEU A 247 -1.73 21.07 3.49
CA LEU A 247 -2.16 20.54 2.21
C LEU A 247 -1.44 21.28 1.09
N LEU A 248 -0.66 20.57 0.29
CA LEU A 248 -0.08 21.03 -0.97
C LEU A 248 -0.95 20.56 -2.13
N ARG A 249 -1.78 21.46 -2.66
CA ARG A 249 -2.46 21.22 -3.91
C ARG A 249 -1.53 21.63 -5.05
N GLY A 250 -1.13 20.68 -5.87
CA GLY A 250 -0.25 20.97 -7.01
C GLY A 250 -0.70 20.22 -8.24
N VAL A 251 -0.86 20.91 -9.38
CA VAL A 251 -1.25 20.27 -10.65
C VAL A 251 -0.29 19.14 -11.02
N THR A 252 -0.77 18.21 -11.84
CA THR A 252 0.08 17.12 -12.36
C THR A 252 1.32 17.70 -13.05
N SER A 253 2.49 17.10 -12.79
CA SER A 253 3.79 17.57 -13.35
C SER A 253 4.23 18.98 -12.87
N SER A 254 3.74 19.49 -11.75
CA SER A 254 4.24 20.71 -11.11
C SER A 254 5.59 20.53 -10.40
N GLY A 255 6.04 19.28 -10.24
CA GLY A 255 7.30 18.94 -9.59
C GLY A 255 7.21 18.86 -8.06
N LYS A 256 6.06 18.51 -7.50
CA LYS A 256 5.86 18.27 -6.05
C LYS A 256 6.97 17.42 -5.42
N THR A 257 7.45 16.40 -6.13
CA THR A 257 8.52 15.52 -5.63
C THR A 257 9.82 16.27 -5.32
N GLU A 258 10.16 17.34 -6.06
CA GLU A 258 11.34 18.15 -5.74
C GLU A 258 11.15 18.89 -4.43
N LEU A 259 9.96 19.46 -4.18
CA LEU A 259 9.63 20.07 -2.89
C LEU A 259 9.78 19.08 -1.74
N TYR A 260 9.32 17.84 -1.94
CA TYR A 260 9.45 16.79 -0.94
C TYR A 260 10.91 16.48 -0.66
N ILE A 261 11.77 16.35 -1.68
CA ILE A 261 13.20 16.09 -1.51
C ILE A 261 13.87 17.21 -0.69
N HIS A 262 13.54 18.47 -0.97
CA HIS A 262 14.07 19.60 -0.20
C HIS A 262 13.60 19.59 1.27
N LEU A 263 12.33 19.29 1.53
CA LEU A 263 11.78 19.16 2.90
C LEU A 263 12.40 17.98 3.65
N ILE A 264 12.59 16.84 2.97
CA ILE A 264 13.27 15.68 3.55
C ILE A 264 14.70 16.08 3.96
N ARG A 265 15.44 16.71 3.05
CA ARG A 265 16.81 17.17 3.36
C ARG A 265 16.85 18.08 4.58
N GLN A 266 15.92 19.04 4.67
CA GLN A 266 15.83 19.93 5.82
C GLN A 266 15.53 19.17 7.14
N ALA A 267 14.72 18.11 7.11
CA ALA A 267 14.48 17.28 8.29
C ALA A 267 15.73 16.46 8.66
N LEU A 268 16.44 15.92 7.69
CA LEU A 268 17.69 15.17 7.91
C LEU A 268 18.82 16.03 8.47
N GLU A 269 18.89 17.32 8.12
CA GLU A 269 19.84 18.30 8.69
C GLU A 269 19.57 18.54 10.19
N ARG A 270 18.34 18.25 10.66
CA ARG A 270 17.94 18.28 12.08
C ARG A 270 18.04 16.93 12.77
N HIS A 271 18.61 15.92 12.09
CA HIS A 271 18.68 14.54 12.56
C HIS A 271 17.29 13.92 12.83
N GLU A 272 16.26 14.38 12.12
CA GLU A 272 14.89 13.89 12.21
C GLU A 272 14.65 12.78 11.18
N GLN A 273 13.86 11.76 11.55
CA GLN A 273 13.40 10.74 10.62
C GLN A 273 12.22 11.24 9.79
N VAL A 274 12.09 10.71 8.60
CA VAL A 274 11.00 11.04 7.66
C VAL A 274 10.24 9.79 7.24
N LEU A 275 8.90 9.87 7.30
CA LEU A 275 8.01 8.90 6.69
C LEU A 275 7.42 9.47 5.41
N TYR A 276 7.72 8.86 4.27
CA TYR A 276 7.15 9.24 2.98
C TYR A 276 6.21 8.14 2.49
N LEU A 277 4.91 8.39 2.54
CA LEU A 277 3.86 7.47 2.09
C LEU A 277 3.46 7.74 0.65
N LEU A 278 3.40 6.66 -0.12
CA LEU A 278 2.86 6.62 -1.48
C LEU A 278 1.84 5.50 -1.62
N PRO A 279 0.84 5.65 -2.51
CA PRO A 279 0.02 4.51 -2.93
C PRO A 279 0.92 3.38 -3.46
N GLU A 280 0.55 2.12 -3.19
CA GLU A 280 1.38 0.97 -3.55
C GLU A 280 1.72 0.91 -5.05
N ILE A 281 0.79 1.34 -5.91
CA ILE A 281 0.97 1.44 -7.36
C ILE A 281 1.95 2.57 -7.74
N ALA A 282 1.99 3.66 -6.97
CA ALA A 282 2.86 4.81 -7.21
C ALA A 282 4.30 4.59 -6.70
N LEU A 283 4.57 3.53 -5.92
CA LEU A 283 5.91 3.08 -5.55
C LEU A 283 6.66 2.51 -6.78
N THR A 284 6.72 3.32 -7.84
CA THR A 284 7.37 2.93 -9.09
C THR A 284 8.89 2.87 -8.95
N VAL A 285 9.51 2.15 -9.88
CA VAL A 285 10.97 2.12 -10.00
C VAL A 285 11.56 3.54 -10.11
N GLN A 286 10.86 4.42 -10.83
CA GLN A 286 11.28 5.81 -11.07
C GLN A 286 11.43 6.62 -9.78
N ILE A 287 10.41 6.64 -8.91
CA ILE A 287 10.47 7.40 -7.65
C ILE A 287 11.51 6.80 -6.69
N ARG A 288 11.55 5.47 -6.61
CA ARG A 288 12.54 4.76 -5.80
C ARG A 288 13.96 5.10 -6.24
N GLN A 289 14.29 4.95 -7.51
CA GLN A 289 15.62 5.26 -8.05
C GLN A 289 15.99 6.73 -7.87
N ARG A 290 15.02 7.63 -8.01
CA ARG A 290 15.23 9.07 -7.80
C ARG A 290 15.62 9.39 -6.37
N LEU A 291 14.87 8.85 -5.40
CA LEU A 291 15.17 9.06 -3.98
C LEU A 291 16.46 8.34 -3.57
N GLN A 292 16.71 7.14 -4.10
CA GLN A 292 17.91 6.37 -3.80
C GLN A 292 19.19 7.05 -4.29
N LYS A 293 19.14 7.72 -5.46
CA LYS A 293 20.28 8.55 -5.95
C LYS A 293 20.62 9.71 -5.02
N VAL A 294 19.63 10.25 -4.28
CA VAL A 294 19.83 11.39 -3.38
C VAL A 294 20.21 10.94 -1.96
N PHE A 295 19.52 9.92 -1.45
CA PHE A 295 19.61 9.55 -0.04
C PHE A 295 20.41 8.25 0.21
N GLY A 296 20.74 7.49 -0.84
CA GLY A 296 21.56 6.28 -0.74
C GLY A 296 21.06 5.29 0.30
N ASP A 297 21.94 4.81 1.16
CA ASP A 297 21.68 3.84 2.23
C ASP A 297 20.85 4.40 3.40
N ARG A 298 20.63 5.72 3.45
CA ARG A 298 19.76 6.38 4.43
C ARG A 298 18.27 6.13 4.15
N LEU A 299 17.92 5.61 2.92
CA LEU A 299 16.58 5.34 2.47
C LEU A 299 16.19 3.87 2.68
N GLY A 300 15.23 3.63 3.57
CA GLY A 300 14.54 2.35 3.71
C GLY A 300 13.26 2.32 2.86
N ILE A 301 12.99 1.19 2.21
CA ILE A 301 11.77 1.00 1.41
C ILE A 301 10.92 -0.09 2.06
N TYR A 302 9.63 0.17 2.30
CA TYR A 302 8.73 -0.76 2.97
C TYR A 302 7.41 -0.94 2.22
N HIS A 303 7.16 -2.12 1.67
CA HIS A 303 5.92 -2.43 0.95
C HIS A 303 5.55 -3.92 1.02
N SER A 304 4.32 -4.26 0.63
CA SER A 304 3.75 -5.61 0.72
C SER A 304 4.43 -6.67 -0.17
N LYS A 305 5.14 -6.24 -1.22
CA LYS A 305 5.86 -7.15 -2.14
C LYS A 305 7.21 -7.65 -1.60
N TYR A 306 7.69 -7.10 -0.49
CA TYR A 306 8.85 -7.63 0.20
C TYR A 306 8.51 -8.94 0.91
N SER A 307 9.48 -9.86 0.94
CA SER A 307 9.38 -11.09 1.75
C SER A 307 9.22 -10.74 3.23
N ASP A 308 8.67 -11.66 3.98
CA ASP A 308 8.52 -11.48 5.43
C ASP A 308 9.88 -11.23 6.12
N ALA A 309 10.94 -11.90 5.66
CA ALA A 309 12.27 -11.72 6.20
C ALA A 309 12.82 -10.30 5.96
N GLU A 310 12.68 -9.74 4.76
CA GLU A 310 13.06 -8.36 4.46
C GLU A 310 12.28 -7.36 5.33
N ARG A 311 10.98 -7.60 5.52
CA ARG A 311 10.13 -6.77 6.38
C ARG A 311 10.57 -6.80 7.84
N VAL A 312 10.98 -7.97 8.34
CA VAL A 312 11.55 -8.12 9.69
C VAL A 312 12.90 -7.38 9.81
N GLU A 313 13.75 -7.46 8.80
CA GLU A 313 15.04 -6.75 8.80
C GLU A 313 14.84 -5.23 8.85
N ILE A 314 13.92 -4.67 8.05
CA ILE A 314 13.59 -3.23 8.11
C ILE A 314 13.05 -2.87 9.50
N TRP A 315 12.15 -3.69 10.05
CA TRP A 315 11.60 -3.48 11.40
C TRP A 315 12.69 -3.43 12.47
N LYS A 316 13.57 -4.42 12.48
CA LYS A 316 14.70 -4.49 13.42
C LYS A 316 15.67 -3.33 13.24
N LYS A 317 15.97 -2.96 11.97
CA LYS A 317 16.84 -1.83 11.70
C LYS A 317 16.25 -0.52 12.21
N GLN A 318 14.93 -0.32 12.11
CA GLN A 318 14.26 0.86 12.67
C GLN A 318 14.34 0.93 14.20
N LEU A 319 14.49 -0.20 14.88
CA LEU A 319 14.67 -0.27 16.34
C LEU A 319 16.15 -0.22 16.77
N SER A 320 17.09 -0.31 15.82
CA SER A 320 18.52 -0.30 16.11
C SER A 320 19.05 1.11 16.39
N SER A 321 20.31 1.21 16.81
CA SER A 321 21.03 2.49 16.99
C SER A 321 21.27 3.26 15.67
N THR A 322 21.13 2.59 14.53
CA THR A 322 21.32 3.17 13.19
C THR A 322 20.10 2.93 12.29
N PRO A 323 18.95 3.51 12.64
CA PRO A 323 17.73 3.35 11.84
C PRO A 323 17.87 4.00 10.46
N TYR A 324 16.96 3.69 9.54
CA TYR A 324 16.85 4.50 8.33
C TYR A 324 16.36 5.91 8.69
N ASP A 325 16.94 6.90 8.06
CA ASP A 325 16.52 8.30 8.20
C ASP A 325 15.23 8.60 7.42
N VAL A 326 15.07 7.96 6.28
CA VAL A 326 13.90 8.10 5.42
C VAL A 326 13.27 6.73 5.18
N ILE A 327 12.00 6.60 5.49
CA ILE A 327 11.19 5.43 5.10
C ILE A 327 10.25 5.82 3.97
N LEU A 328 10.47 5.23 2.81
CA LEU A 328 9.54 5.27 1.68
C LEU A 328 8.64 4.03 1.74
N GLY A 329 7.34 4.22 1.81
CA GLY A 329 6.47 3.06 1.92
C GLY A 329 5.03 3.26 1.48
N ALA A 330 4.31 2.14 1.43
CA ALA A 330 2.87 2.11 1.23
C ALA A 330 2.14 2.18 2.60
N ARG A 331 0.85 1.96 2.58
CA ARG A 331 -0.05 2.00 3.75
C ARG A 331 0.53 1.42 5.04
N SER A 332 1.13 0.23 4.98
CA SER A 332 1.64 -0.47 6.16
C SER A 332 2.87 0.18 6.79
N ALA A 333 3.58 1.06 6.07
CA ALA A 333 4.74 1.76 6.61
C ALA A 333 4.37 2.74 7.74
N ALA A 334 3.11 3.19 7.80
CA ALA A 334 2.62 4.03 8.90
C ALA A 334 2.58 3.31 10.28
N LEU A 335 2.79 2.00 10.31
CA LEU A 335 2.81 1.19 11.54
C LEU A 335 4.22 0.77 11.96
N LEU A 336 5.27 1.17 11.21
CA LEU A 336 6.67 0.91 11.56
C LEU A 336 7.08 1.66 12.85
N PRO A 337 8.09 1.16 13.56
CA PRO A 337 8.66 1.89 14.68
C PRO A 337 9.48 3.10 14.19
N PHE A 338 9.33 4.22 14.87
CA PHE A 338 10.13 5.41 14.72
C PHE A 338 10.64 5.85 16.10
N THR A 339 11.79 6.51 16.14
CA THR A 339 12.39 7.01 17.37
C THR A 339 12.45 8.53 17.41
N ASN A 340 12.63 9.18 16.26
CA ASN A 340 12.73 10.65 16.14
C ASN A 340 12.07 11.16 14.86
N LEU A 341 10.76 10.89 14.70
CA LEU A 341 10.01 11.31 13.51
C LEU A 341 9.77 12.82 13.52
N GLY A 342 10.25 13.54 12.50
CA GLY A 342 10.08 15.00 12.35
C GLY A 342 9.16 15.40 11.20
N LEU A 343 9.08 14.57 10.16
CA LEU A 343 8.27 14.88 8.97
C LEU A 343 7.53 13.65 8.44
N VAL A 344 6.27 13.84 8.11
CA VAL A 344 5.46 12.87 7.38
C VAL A 344 5.00 13.49 6.06
N ILE A 345 5.27 12.83 4.96
CA ILE A 345 4.80 13.21 3.63
C ILE A 345 3.83 12.14 3.14
N ILE A 346 2.65 12.54 2.68
CA ILE A 346 1.65 11.65 2.10
C ILE A 346 1.32 12.18 0.71
N ASP A 347 1.92 11.58 -0.30
CA ASP A 347 1.66 11.97 -1.68
C ASP A 347 0.46 11.19 -2.25
N GLU A 348 -0.27 11.82 -3.16
CA GLU A 348 -1.57 11.34 -3.66
C GLU A 348 -2.53 10.97 -2.51
N GLU A 349 -2.66 11.87 -1.51
CA GLU A 349 -3.35 11.65 -0.24
C GLU A 349 -4.83 11.23 -0.38
N HIS A 350 -5.43 11.57 -1.55
CA HIS A 350 -6.81 11.25 -1.92
C HIS A 350 -7.01 9.77 -2.30
N GLU A 351 -5.92 9.02 -2.45
CA GLU A 351 -5.99 7.65 -2.95
C GLU A 351 -6.70 6.69 -2.01
N THR A 352 -7.72 6.00 -2.55
CA THR A 352 -8.52 5.03 -1.81
C THR A 352 -7.71 3.82 -1.32
N SER A 353 -6.56 3.52 -1.95
CA SER A 353 -5.68 2.43 -1.55
C SER A 353 -5.01 2.64 -0.18
N PHE A 354 -5.03 3.85 0.35
CA PHE A 354 -4.63 4.13 1.74
C PHE A 354 -5.62 3.59 2.77
N LYS A 355 -6.86 3.29 2.38
CA LYS A 355 -7.85 2.60 3.21
C LYS A 355 -7.66 1.08 3.11
N GLN A 356 -7.48 0.40 4.24
CA GLN A 356 -7.50 -1.06 4.30
C GLN A 356 -8.93 -1.56 4.32
N GLN A 357 -9.30 -2.38 3.34
CA GLN A 357 -10.65 -2.97 3.26
C GLN A 357 -10.69 -4.31 4.00
N ASP A 358 -9.73 -5.17 3.71
CA ASP A 358 -9.59 -6.50 4.28
C ASP A 358 -8.09 -6.89 4.28
N PRO A 359 -7.60 -7.58 5.32
CA PRO A 359 -8.27 -7.91 6.58
C PRO A 359 -8.46 -6.69 7.51
N ALA A 360 -9.16 -6.88 8.63
CA ALA A 360 -9.18 -5.89 9.70
C ALA A 360 -7.77 -5.66 10.30
N PRO A 361 -7.48 -4.48 10.88
CA PRO A 361 -8.34 -3.30 11.05
C PRO A 361 -8.56 -2.56 9.72
N ARG A 362 -9.75 -1.99 9.53
CA ARG A 362 -10.08 -1.21 8.33
C ARG A 362 -9.64 0.25 8.48
N TYR A 363 -8.33 0.44 8.71
CA TYR A 363 -7.75 1.76 8.95
C TYR A 363 -7.45 2.51 7.65
N HIS A 364 -7.36 3.83 7.74
CA HIS A 364 -6.87 4.71 6.68
C HIS A 364 -5.48 5.21 7.03
N ALA A 365 -4.47 4.88 6.21
CA ALA A 365 -3.07 5.17 6.52
C ALA A 365 -2.79 6.68 6.67
N ARG A 366 -3.48 7.56 5.91
CA ARG A 366 -3.38 9.01 6.09
C ARG A 366 -3.71 9.42 7.52
N SER A 367 -4.81 8.92 8.08
CA SER A 367 -5.23 9.26 9.45
C SER A 367 -4.27 8.69 10.48
N VAL A 368 -3.80 7.45 10.28
CA VAL A 368 -2.81 6.82 11.17
C VAL A 368 -1.49 7.59 11.15
N ALA A 369 -1.01 7.98 9.96
CA ALA A 369 0.24 8.72 9.81
C ALA A 369 0.17 10.14 10.42
N ILE A 370 -0.99 10.82 10.33
CA ILE A 370 -1.23 12.12 11.01
C ILE A 370 -1.18 11.91 12.53
N MET A 371 -1.79 10.85 13.06
CA MET A 371 -1.74 10.54 14.49
C MET A 371 -0.34 10.16 14.96
N LEU A 372 0.38 9.38 14.16
CA LEU A 372 1.79 9.07 14.42
C LEU A 372 2.63 10.37 14.48
N ALA A 373 2.48 11.24 13.48
CA ALA A 373 3.16 12.56 13.47
C ALA A 373 2.81 13.38 14.72
N GLN A 374 1.55 13.37 15.14
CA GLN A 374 1.12 14.09 16.34
C GLN A 374 1.79 13.59 17.61
N GLN A 375 2.01 12.28 17.76
CA GLN A 375 2.71 11.69 18.91
C GLN A 375 4.16 12.18 19.02
N PHE A 376 4.83 12.39 17.89
CA PHE A 376 6.21 12.90 17.83
C PHE A 376 6.29 14.44 17.76
N GLY A 377 5.17 15.16 17.67
CA GLY A 377 5.18 16.59 17.39
C GLY A 377 5.61 16.94 15.97
N ALA A 378 5.76 15.95 15.10
CA ALA A 378 6.18 16.06 13.72
C ALA A 378 5.21 16.86 12.85
N LYS A 379 5.70 17.34 11.69
CA LYS A 379 4.90 18.01 10.66
C LYS A 379 4.38 17.01 9.65
N THR A 380 3.20 17.28 9.08
CA THR A 380 2.62 16.46 8.03
C THR A 380 2.33 17.28 6.79
N LEU A 381 2.84 16.85 5.64
CA LEU A 381 2.52 17.39 4.33
C LEU A 381 1.64 16.39 3.57
N LEU A 382 0.47 16.84 3.16
CA LEU A 382 -0.44 16.11 2.28
C LEU A 382 -0.30 16.66 0.87
N GLY A 383 0.10 15.85 -0.09
CA GLY A 383 0.27 16.26 -1.48
C GLY A 383 -0.78 15.63 -2.39
N SER A 384 -1.39 16.43 -3.26
CA SER A 384 -2.32 15.96 -4.27
C SER A 384 -2.52 17.00 -5.38
N ALA A 385 -2.86 16.53 -6.57
CA ALA A 385 -3.41 17.40 -7.62
C ALA A 385 -4.92 17.62 -7.43
N THR A 386 -5.59 16.63 -6.88
CA THR A 386 -7.04 16.56 -6.66
C THR A 386 -7.28 16.09 -5.22
N PRO A 387 -7.14 16.97 -4.22
CA PRO A 387 -7.28 16.60 -2.81
C PRO A 387 -8.60 15.90 -2.50
N SER A 388 -8.60 15.03 -1.49
CA SER A 388 -9.85 14.47 -0.98
C SER A 388 -10.75 15.55 -0.40
N ALA A 389 -12.06 15.35 -0.48
CA ALA A 389 -13.04 16.30 0.08
C ALA A 389 -12.76 16.64 1.56
N GLU A 390 -12.34 15.66 2.35
CA GLU A 390 -12.01 15.83 3.75
C GLU A 390 -10.76 16.70 3.96
N SER A 391 -9.71 16.50 3.17
CA SER A 391 -8.47 17.27 3.25
C SER A 391 -8.70 18.71 2.76
N TRP A 392 -9.46 18.87 1.67
CA TRP A 392 -9.85 20.16 1.15
C TRP A 392 -10.66 20.97 2.19
N HIS A 393 -11.69 20.37 2.76
CA HIS A 393 -12.52 21.01 3.79
C HIS A 393 -11.70 21.42 5.03
N ASN A 394 -10.77 20.56 5.48
CA ASN A 394 -9.90 20.90 6.59
C ASN A 394 -8.95 22.07 6.27
N ALA A 395 -8.53 22.22 5.01
CA ALA A 395 -7.72 23.35 4.57
C ALA A 395 -8.57 24.63 4.45
N GLU A 396 -9.75 24.55 3.83
CA GLU A 396 -10.68 25.66 3.65
C GLU A 396 -11.16 26.25 4.99
N THR A 397 -11.42 25.39 5.97
CA THR A 397 -11.80 25.81 7.34
C THR A 397 -10.61 26.25 8.19
N GLY A 398 -9.40 26.26 7.64
CA GLY A 398 -8.19 26.70 8.34
C GLY A 398 -7.67 25.73 9.40
N LYS A 399 -8.18 24.50 9.45
CA LYS A 399 -7.63 23.43 10.29
C LYS A 399 -6.26 22.96 9.77
N TYR A 400 -6.10 22.84 8.45
CA TYR A 400 -4.84 22.61 7.77
C TYR A 400 -4.31 23.92 7.16
N GLY A 401 -2.99 24.01 6.95
CA GLY A 401 -2.43 25.02 6.06
C GLY A 401 -2.72 24.65 4.61
N LEU A 402 -2.84 25.64 3.73
CA LEU A 402 -3.03 25.43 2.29
C LEU A 402 -1.89 26.10 1.53
N VAL A 403 -1.31 25.36 0.59
CA VAL A 403 -0.36 25.87 -0.40
C VAL A 403 -0.79 25.36 -1.77
N GLU A 404 -0.84 26.26 -2.74
CA GLU A 404 -1.25 25.94 -4.12
C GLU A 404 -0.06 26.08 -5.08
N LEU A 405 0.09 25.12 -5.98
CA LEU A 405 1.10 25.09 -7.02
C LEU A 405 0.42 24.83 -8.37
N ASP A 406 -0.11 25.89 -8.96
CA ASP A 406 -1.00 25.83 -10.13
C ASP A 406 -0.27 25.76 -11.47
N GLN A 407 1.05 25.90 -11.50
CA GLN A 407 1.84 25.86 -12.73
C GLN A 407 2.54 24.52 -12.90
N ARG A 408 2.52 24.00 -14.12
CA ARG A 408 3.38 22.87 -14.51
C ARG A 408 4.84 23.31 -14.58
N TYR A 409 5.74 22.37 -14.30
CA TYR A 409 7.18 22.60 -14.46
C TYR A 409 7.49 23.07 -15.87
N LYS A 410 8.32 24.13 -16.01
CA LYS A 410 8.66 24.82 -17.27
C LYS A 410 7.49 25.48 -18.01
N GLY A 411 6.38 25.81 -17.33
CA GLY A 411 5.27 26.53 -17.94
C GLY A 411 4.51 25.78 -19.06
N ILE A 412 4.62 24.44 -19.09
CA ILE A 412 3.90 23.63 -20.09
C ILE A 412 2.40 23.76 -19.86
N GLU A 413 1.64 24.11 -20.91
CA GLU A 413 0.20 24.23 -20.86
C GLU A 413 -0.48 22.92 -20.50
N LEU A 414 -1.66 23.02 -19.88
CA LEU A 414 -2.55 21.87 -19.68
C LEU A 414 -2.99 21.32 -21.04
N PRO A 415 -3.26 20.01 -21.15
CA PRO A 415 -3.73 19.42 -22.40
C PRO A 415 -5.07 20.00 -22.83
N GLU A 416 -5.31 20.04 -24.12
CA GLU A 416 -6.63 20.31 -24.67
C GLU A 416 -7.52 19.09 -24.42
N ILE A 417 -8.74 19.31 -23.94
CA ILE A 417 -9.73 18.22 -23.73
C ILE A 417 -10.87 18.41 -24.71
N LYS A 418 -11.04 17.45 -25.63
CA LYS A 418 -12.17 17.39 -26.56
C LYS A 418 -13.17 16.33 -26.12
N VAL A 419 -14.43 16.74 -25.95
CA VAL A 419 -15.51 15.83 -25.56
C VAL A 419 -16.20 15.29 -26.80
N VAL A 420 -16.48 13.98 -26.78
CA VAL A 420 -17.21 13.30 -27.86
C VAL A 420 -18.51 12.71 -27.30
N ASP A 421 -19.61 13.07 -27.90
CA ASP A 421 -20.92 12.45 -27.65
C ASP A 421 -20.99 11.05 -28.29
N VAL A 422 -20.73 10.04 -27.46
CA VAL A 422 -20.78 8.63 -27.90
C VAL A 422 -22.19 8.21 -28.32
N LYS A 423 -23.24 8.80 -27.70
CA LYS A 423 -24.64 8.48 -28.02
C LYS A 423 -24.99 8.93 -29.43
N ASP A 424 -24.58 10.14 -29.82
CA ASP A 424 -24.77 10.64 -31.20
C ASP A 424 -23.96 9.82 -32.21
N MET A 425 -22.68 9.54 -31.91
CA MET A 425 -21.82 8.73 -32.77
C MET A 425 -22.33 7.30 -32.96
N GLN A 426 -22.89 6.67 -31.91
CA GLN A 426 -23.48 5.36 -32.01
C GLN A 426 -24.77 5.37 -32.88
N ARG A 427 -25.63 6.39 -32.71
CA ARG A 427 -26.82 6.57 -33.53
C ARG A 427 -26.48 6.72 -35.02
N ARG A 428 -25.42 7.45 -35.32
CA ARG A 428 -24.91 7.63 -36.72
C ARG A 428 -24.08 6.46 -37.21
N LYS A 429 -23.85 5.40 -36.41
CA LYS A 429 -23.00 4.23 -36.74
C LYS A 429 -21.55 4.59 -37.11
N MET A 430 -21.03 5.66 -36.52
CA MET A 430 -19.66 6.17 -36.79
C MET A 430 -18.60 5.60 -35.89
N MET A 431 -18.95 4.80 -34.87
CA MET A 431 -17.98 4.26 -33.90
C MET A 431 -17.19 3.07 -34.47
N TYR A 432 -15.88 3.05 -34.24
CA TYR A 432 -14.99 1.92 -34.55
C TYR A 432 -14.80 1.05 -33.30
N GLY A 433 -15.81 0.28 -32.94
CA GLY A 433 -15.86 -0.41 -31.64
C GLY A 433 -15.96 0.59 -30.47
N PRO A 434 -14.96 0.64 -29.56
CA PRO A 434 -14.96 1.60 -28.46
C PRO A 434 -14.35 2.97 -28.83
N VAL A 435 -13.85 3.15 -30.07
CA VAL A 435 -13.10 4.31 -30.49
C VAL A 435 -13.95 5.20 -31.39
N SER A 436 -14.05 6.50 -31.08
CA SER A 436 -14.72 7.49 -31.91
C SER A 436 -13.83 7.92 -33.10
N PRO A 437 -14.41 8.50 -34.16
CA PRO A 437 -13.66 9.00 -35.30
C PRO A 437 -12.56 9.99 -34.90
N LEU A 438 -12.91 10.96 -34.05
CA LEU A 438 -11.95 11.95 -33.55
C LEU A 438 -10.76 11.30 -32.82
N LEU A 439 -11.04 10.32 -31.94
CA LEU A 439 -9.97 9.62 -31.24
C LEU A 439 -9.10 8.81 -32.22
N LEU A 440 -9.72 8.11 -33.18
CA LEU A 440 -9.00 7.33 -34.18
C LEU A 440 -8.05 8.18 -35.04
N GLU A 441 -8.54 9.33 -35.50
CA GLU A 441 -7.75 10.30 -36.28
C GLU A 441 -6.57 10.85 -35.47
N SER A 442 -6.86 11.29 -34.21
CA SER A 442 -5.82 11.80 -33.31
C SER A 442 -4.76 10.76 -32.97
N MET A 443 -5.16 9.48 -32.83
CA MET A 443 -4.22 8.38 -32.62
C MET A 443 -3.33 8.17 -33.84
N ARG A 444 -3.87 8.21 -35.06
CA ARG A 444 -3.10 8.08 -36.30
C ARG A 444 -2.07 9.19 -36.41
N GLU A 445 -2.51 10.44 -36.24
CA GLU A 445 -1.61 11.60 -36.28
C GLU A 445 -0.45 11.47 -35.29
N ALA A 446 -0.74 11.07 -34.04
CA ALA A 446 0.31 10.89 -33.02
C ALA A 446 1.29 9.76 -33.39
N LEU A 447 0.79 8.63 -33.87
CA LEU A 447 1.61 7.48 -34.23
C LEU A 447 2.48 7.76 -35.47
N ASP A 448 1.94 8.46 -36.48
CA ASP A 448 2.67 8.88 -37.67
C ASP A 448 3.81 9.84 -37.32
N ASN A 449 3.64 10.66 -36.30
CA ASN A 449 4.68 11.53 -35.74
C ASN A 449 5.67 10.80 -34.79
N GLY A 450 5.55 9.47 -34.64
CA GLY A 450 6.39 8.67 -33.74
C GLY A 450 6.07 8.83 -32.25
N GLU A 451 5.02 9.56 -31.92
CA GLU A 451 4.57 9.83 -30.56
C GLU A 451 3.78 8.65 -29.97
N GLN A 452 3.36 8.72 -28.71
CA GLN A 452 2.70 7.63 -27.99
C GLN A 452 1.27 7.99 -27.60
N VAL A 453 0.46 6.95 -27.40
CA VAL A 453 -0.96 7.05 -27.04
C VAL A 453 -1.23 6.27 -25.77
N ILE A 454 -2.06 6.83 -24.89
CA ILE A 454 -2.65 6.11 -23.75
C ILE A 454 -4.15 6.01 -23.94
N LEU A 455 -4.70 4.79 -23.82
CA LEU A 455 -6.13 4.54 -23.79
C LEU A 455 -6.55 4.13 -22.38
N PHE A 456 -7.40 4.94 -21.78
CA PHE A 456 -7.88 4.73 -20.42
C PHE A 456 -9.29 4.14 -20.42
N GLN A 457 -9.45 3.02 -19.69
CA GLN A 457 -10.73 2.37 -19.42
C GLN A 457 -10.86 2.09 -17.93
N ASN A 458 -11.86 2.67 -17.27
CA ASN A 458 -11.99 2.55 -15.80
C ASN A 458 -12.42 1.16 -15.31
N ARG A 459 -12.60 0.17 -16.16
CA ARG A 459 -13.05 -1.13 -15.73
C ARG A 459 -11.88 -2.02 -15.33
N ARG A 460 -11.81 -2.45 -14.08
CA ARG A 460 -10.87 -3.47 -13.62
C ARG A 460 -11.23 -4.79 -14.29
N GLY A 461 -10.38 -5.23 -15.20
CA GLY A 461 -10.48 -6.50 -15.89
C GLY A 461 -11.64 -6.56 -16.89
N PHE A 462 -11.46 -7.35 -17.90
CA PHE A 462 -12.57 -7.81 -18.70
C PHE A 462 -13.37 -8.78 -17.84
N ALA A 463 -14.46 -8.29 -17.24
CA ALA A 463 -15.58 -9.14 -16.94
C ALA A 463 -16.60 -8.88 -18.03
N PRO A 464 -16.56 -9.52 -19.19
CA PRO A 464 -17.73 -9.54 -20.03
C PRO A 464 -18.80 -10.19 -19.18
N MET A 465 -19.66 -9.32 -18.63
CA MET A 465 -20.93 -9.79 -18.13
C MET A 465 -21.76 -10.14 -19.35
N ILE A 466 -22.48 -11.22 -19.26
CA ILE A 466 -23.55 -11.46 -20.20
C ILE A 466 -24.77 -10.65 -19.73
N GLU A 467 -25.33 -9.85 -20.59
CA GLU A 467 -26.57 -9.12 -20.34
C GLU A 467 -27.65 -9.58 -21.33
N CYS A 468 -28.82 -9.82 -20.83
CA CYS A 468 -30.00 -10.01 -21.69
C CYS A 468 -30.44 -8.64 -22.21
N ARG A 469 -30.43 -8.43 -23.52
CA ARG A 469 -30.88 -7.17 -24.13
C ARG A 469 -32.38 -6.90 -23.96
N THR A 470 -33.17 -7.95 -23.75
CA THR A 470 -34.62 -7.83 -23.58
C THR A 470 -34.98 -7.32 -22.19
N CYS A 471 -34.41 -7.90 -21.12
CA CYS A 471 -34.80 -7.59 -19.74
C CYS A 471 -33.68 -7.03 -18.85
N GLY A 472 -32.47 -6.85 -19.38
CA GLY A 472 -31.32 -6.36 -18.59
C GLY A 472 -30.73 -7.36 -17.57
N TRP A 473 -31.16 -8.63 -17.59
CA TRP A 473 -30.64 -9.63 -16.66
C TRP A 473 -29.15 -9.87 -16.87
N VAL A 474 -28.43 -9.94 -15.76
CA VAL A 474 -27.00 -10.24 -15.70
C VAL A 474 -26.78 -11.44 -14.78
N PRO A 475 -26.03 -12.50 -15.18
CA PRO A 475 -25.77 -13.67 -14.34
C PRO A 475 -24.94 -13.30 -13.12
N LYS A 476 -25.35 -13.84 -11.96
CA LYS A 476 -24.66 -13.65 -10.68
C LYS A 476 -24.21 -14.97 -10.11
N CYS A 477 -23.13 -14.92 -9.32
CA CYS A 477 -22.64 -16.07 -8.61
C CYS A 477 -23.59 -16.45 -7.47
N GLU A 478 -24.03 -17.71 -7.42
CA GLU A 478 -24.92 -18.22 -6.35
C GLU A 478 -24.27 -18.13 -4.97
N ASN A 479 -22.93 -18.23 -4.90
CA ASN A 479 -22.18 -18.18 -3.64
C ASN A 479 -21.85 -16.76 -3.19
N CYS A 480 -21.72 -15.78 -4.10
CA CYS A 480 -21.17 -14.46 -3.80
C CYS A 480 -22.07 -13.29 -4.19
N ASP A 481 -23.14 -13.53 -4.94
CA ASP A 481 -24.06 -12.49 -5.47
C ASP A 481 -23.34 -11.34 -6.22
N VAL A 482 -22.23 -11.66 -6.89
CA VAL A 482 -21.50 -10.76 -7.77
C VAL A 482 -21.72 -11.18 -9.21
N SER A 483 -21.66 -10.22 -10.14
CA SER A 483 -21.74 -10.52 -11.56
C SER A 483 -20.59 -11.45 -11.98
N LEU A 484 -20.92 -12.46 -12.79
CA LEU A 484 -19.96 -13.44 -13.28
C LEU A 484 -19.20 -12.90 -14.48
N THR A 485 -17.92 -13.29 -14.56
CA THR A 485 -17.04 -12.96 -15.67
C THR A 485 -17.05 -14.06 -16.73
N LEU A 486 -17.28 -13.72 -17.99
CA LEU A 486 -17.18 -14.65 -19.12
C LEU A 486 -15.69 -14.80 -19.54
N HIS A 487 -15.15 -15.99 -19.40
CA HIS A 487 -13.86 -16.38 -19.99
C HIS A 487 -14.12 -17.01 -21.36
N LYS A 488 -14.01 -16.20 -22.44
CA LYS A 488 -14.32 -16.61 -23.80
C LYS A 488 -13.54 -17.87 -24.25
N ASN A 489 -12.25 -17.95 -23.90
CA ASN A 489 -11.39 -19.07 -24.30
C ASN A 489 -11.86 -20.41 -23.73
N MET A 490 -12.57 -20.39 -22.60
CA MET A 490 -13.08 -21.58 -21.92
C MET A 490 -14.61 -21.69 -22.04
N ASN A 491 -15.27 -20.70 -22.65
CA ASN A 491 -16.75 -20.57 -22.72
C ASN A 491 -17.44 -20.79 -21.37
N GLN A 492 -16.90 -20.19 -20.32
CA GLN A 492 -17.34 -20.35 -18.93
C GLN A 492 -17.52 -19.02 -18.25
N LEU A 493 -18.45 -18.96 -17.29
CA LEU A 493 -18.66 -17.83 -16.39
C LEU A 493 -17.95 -18.11 -15.07
N THR A 494 -17.04 -17.25 -14.64
CA THR A 494 -16.27 -17.46 -13.41
C THR A 494 -16.51 -16.34 -12.40
N CYS A 495 -16.67 -16.69 -11.14
CA CYS A 495 -16.71 -15.75 -10.03
C CYS A 495 -15.29 -15.42 -9.55
N HIS A 496 -14.84 -14.18 -9.68
CA HIS A 496 -13.51 -13.74 -9.23
C HIS A 496 -13.37 -13.58 -7.69
N TYR A 497 -14.46 -13.79 -6.93
CA TYR A 497 -14.45 -13.79 -5.47
C TYR A 497 -14.19 -15.19 -4.87
N CYS A 498 -14.85 -16.20 -5.41
CA CYS A 498 -14.75 -17.57 -4.90
C CYS A 498 -14.14 -18.59 -5.89
N GLY A 499 -13.89 -18.20 -7.14
CA GLY A 499 -13.35 -19.08 -8.19
C GLY A 499 -14.35 -20.06 -8.76
N PHE A 500 -15.62 -20.07 -8.31
CA PHE A 500 -16.62 -21.02 -8.82
C PHE A 500 -16.96 -20.72 -10.28
N THR A 501 -17.15 -21.78 -11.08
CA THR A 501 -17.34 -21.69 -12.53
C THR A 501 -18.71 -22.22 -12.92
N TYR A 502 -19.39 -21.51 -13.82
CA TYR A 502 -20.72 -21.83 -14.33
C TYR A 502 -20.70 -21.95 -15.84
N ALA A 503 -21.61 -22.75 -16.39
CA ALA A 503 -21.82 -22.80 -17.83
C ALA A 503 -22.51 -21.52 -18.33
N VAL A 504 -22.21 -21.10 -19.57
CA VAL A 504 -22.92 -19.98 -20.20
C VAL A 504 -24.35 -20.43 -20.55
N PRO A 505 -25.41 -19.77 -20.03
CA PRO A 505 -26.78 -20.14 -20.35
C PRO A 505 -27.09 -19.84 -21.83
N LYS A 506 -27.87 -20.69 -22.46
CA LYS A 506 -28.33 -20.52 -23.86
C LYS A 506 -29.47 -19.51 -23.98
N GLN A 507 -30.32 -19.44 -22.95
CA GLN A 507 -31.47 -18.54 -22.86
C GLN A 507 -31.43 -17.78 -21.52
N CYS A 508 -32.03 -16.61 -21.49
CA CYS A 508 -32.13 -15.81 -20.28
C CYS A 508 -33.02 -16.50 -19.24
N PRO A 509 -32.54 -16.84 -18.05
CA PRO A 509 -33.35 -17.47 -17.02
C PRO A 509 -34.50 -16.59 -16.49
N ASN A 510 -34.46 -15.28 -16.75
CA ASN A 510 -35.48 -14.33 -16.27
C ASN A 510 -36.62 -14.10 -17.25
N CYS A 511 -36.36 -14.09 -18.58
CA CYS A 511 -37.38 -13.78 -19.58
C CYS A 511 -37.38 -14.73 -20.78
N GLU A 512 -36.60 -15.83 -20.71
CA GLU A 512 -36.45 -16.88 -21.73
C GLU A 512 -35.98 -16.36 -23.12
N GLY A 513 -35.60 -15.07 -23.20
CA GLY A 513 -35.05 -14.47 -24.41
C GLY A 513 -33.67 -15.05 -24.75
N ASP A 514 -33.34 -15.16 -26.04
CA ASP A 514 -32.10 -15.70 -26.56
C ASP A 514 -31.00 -14.64 -26.85
N ASP A 515 -31.34 -13.34 -26.78
CA ASP A 515 -30.39 -12.24 -27.02
C ASP A 515 -29.50 -11.94 -25.77
N LEU A 516 -28.67 -12.92 -25.42
CA LEU A 516 -27.66 -12.80 -24.41
C LEU A 516 -26.36 -12.32 -25.04
N ARG A 517 -25.93 -11.09 -24.74
CA ARG A 517 -24.69 -10.52 -25.31
C ARG A 517 -23.70 -10.10 -24.24
N PRO A 518 -22.40 -10.22 -24.52
CA PRO A 518 -21.39 -9.66 -23.65
C PRO A 518 -21.56 -8.14 -23.50
N TYR A 519 -21.69 -7.66 -22.27
CA TYR A 519 -21.84 -6.25 -21.95
C TYR A 519 -20.50 -5.60 -21.63
N GLY A 520 -20.21 -4.50 -22.31
CA GLY A 520 -19.03 -3.67 -22.09
C GLY A 520 -17.77 -4.17 -22.81
N TYR A 521 -16.86 -3.23 -23.03
CA TYR A 521 -15.52 -3.50 -23.53
C TYR A 521 -14.57 -3.60 -22.34
N GLY A 522 -13.94 -4.76 -22.14
CA GLY A 522 -12.78 -4.90 -21.25
C GLY A 522 -11.51 -4.47 -21.96
N THR A 523 -10.42 -4.31 -21.22
CA THR A 523 -9.10 -3.93 -21.76
C THR A 523 -8.59 -4.91 -22.83
N GLU A 524 -8.91 -6.20 -22.71
CA GLU A 524 -8.58 -7.24 -23.68
C GLU A 524 -9.28 -7.03 -25.03
N LYS A 525 -10.60 -6.77 -25.03
CA LYS A 525 -11.33 -6.44 -26.26
C LYS A 525 -10.88 -5.14 -26.90
N ILE A 526 -10.50 -4.17 -26.07
CA ILE A 526 -9.93 -2.91 -26.56
C ILE A 526 -8.59 -3.19 -27.25
N GLU A 527 -7.74 -4.01 -26.63
CA GLU A 527 -6.45 -4.42 -27.18
C GLU A 527 -6.64 -5.12 -28.55
N GLU A 528 -7.54 -6.14 -28.62
CA GLU A 528 -7.88 -6.83 -29.88
C GLU A 528 -8.32 -5.83 -30.96
N LYS A 529 -9.22 -4.90 -30.61
CA LYS A 529 -9.74 -3.92 -31.58
C LYS A 529 -8.69 -2.89 -32.01
N ILE A 530 -7.82 -2.47 -31.10
CA ILE A 530 -6.73 -1.56 -31.42
C ILE A 530 -5.68 -2.23 -32.32
N MET A 531 -5.35 -3.50 -32.09
CA MET A 531 -4.47 -4.27 -32.98
C MET A 531 -5.06 -4.44 -34.38
N GLU A 532 -6.39 -4.59 -34.49
CA GLU A 532 -7.10 -4.61 -35.78
C GLU A 532 -7.05 -3.24 -36.50
N LEU A 533 -7.21 -2.13 -35.78
CA LEU A 533 -7.21 -0.77 -36.33
C LEU A 533 -5.80 -0.25 -36.68
N PHE A 534 -4.77 -0.76 -36.00
CA PHE A 534 -3.37 -0.36 -36.15
C PHE A 534 -2.46 -1.59 -36.31
N PRO A 535 -2.54 -2.30 -37.44
CA PRO A 535 -1.71 -3.48 -37.68
C PRO A 535 -0.21 -3.12 -37.59
N GLY A 536 0.56 -3.94 -36.88
CA GLY A 536 2.01 -3.76 -36.76
C GLY A 536 2.49 -2.71 -35.72
N VAL A 537 1.58 -1.95 -35.11
CA VAL A 537 1.91 -1.01 -34.03
C VAL A 537 2.03 -1.77 -32.70
N PRO A 538 3.15 -1.64 -31.94
CA PRO A 538 3.29 -2.29 -30.65
C PRO A 538 2.30 -1.75 -29.60
N VAL A 539 1.41 -2.62 -29.13
CA VAL A 539 0.40 -2.34 -28.09
C VAL A 539 0.76 -3.08 -26.81
N ALA A 540 0.57 -2.47 -25.68
CA ALA A 540 0.66 -3.13 -24.37
C ALA A 540 -0.57 -2.85 -23.52
N ARG A 541 -0.91 -3.83 -22.68
CA ARG A 541 -2.01 -3.73 -21.72
C ARG A 541 -1.47 -3.69 -20.29
N MET A 542 -1.97 -2.75 -19.49
CA MET A 542 -1.63 -2.56 -18.09
C MET A 542 -2.88 -2.64 -17.21
N ASP A 543 -3.20 -3.83 -16.78
CA ASP A 543 -4.29 -4.12 -15.86
C ASP A 543 -3.86 -5.13 -14.78
N LEU A 544 -4.81 -5.54 -13.91
CA LEU A 544 -4.50 -6.44 -12.80
C LEU A 544 -4.01 -7.82 -13.30
N ASP A 545 -4.49 -8.28 -14.45
CA ASP A 545 -4.15 -9.61 -14.98
C ASP A 545 -2.75 -9.62 -15.57
N THR A 546 -2.36 -8.57 -16.30
CA THR A 546 -1.05 -8.45 -16.92
C THR A 546 0.06 -8.04 -15.95
N THR A 547 -0.30 -7.51 -14.77
CA THR A 547 0.65 -6.93 -13.80
C THR A 547 0.72 -7.71 -12.48
N ARG A 548 0.33 -8.99 -12.46
CA ARG A 548 0.37 -9.83 -11.24
C ARG A 548 1.78 -10.01 -10.67
N SER A 549 2.79 -10.11 -11.53
CA SER A 549 4.18 -10.17 -11.08
C SER A 549 4.84 -8.80 -11.12
N ARG A 550 5.77 -8.55 -10.19
CA ARG A 550 6.56 -7.32 -10.13
C ARG A 550 7.32 -7.08 -11.44
N ASN A 551 7.95 -8.11 -11.98
CA ASN A 551 8.75 -7.99 -13.20
C ASN A 551 7.90 -7.67 -14.44
N ALA A 552 6.65 -8.16 -14.52
CA ALA A 552 5.75 -7.84 -15.63
C ALA A 552 5.35 -6.37 -15.61
N TYR A 553 5.01 -5.83 -14.44
CA TYR A 553 4.67 -4.41 -14.29
C TYR A 553 5.85 -3.49 -14.67
N GLU A 554 7.03 -3.77 -14.11
CA GLU A 554 8.24 -2.98 -14.40
C GLU A 554 8.63 -3.05 -15.88
N ARG A 555 8.49 -4.21 -16.52
CA ARG A 555 8.76 -4.40 -17.95
C ARG A 555 7.84 -3.53 -18.83
N ILE A 556 6.52 -3.57 -18.60
CA ILE A 556 5.55 -2.77 -19.37
C ILE A 556 5.89 -1.28 -19.29
N ILE A 557 6.21 -0.77 -18.09
CA ILE A 557 6.60 0.63 -17.90
C ILE A 557 7.89 0.96 -18.63
N ASN A 558 8.91 0.13 -18.50
CA ASN A 558 10.20 0.35 -19.14
C ASN A 558 10.09 0.29 -20.67
N ASP A 559 9.31 -0.63 -21.23
CA ASP A 559 9.09 -0.75 -22.66
C ASP A 559 8.33 0.46 -23.23
N PHE A 560 7.33 0.94 -22.50
CA PHE A 560 6.59 2.14 -22.89
C PHE A 560 7.45 3.39 -22.74
N SER A 561 8.18 3.56 -21.63
CA SER A 561 9.09 4.70 -21.44
C SER A 561 10.21 4.77 -22.48
N ALA A 562 10.70 3.61 -22.93
CA ALA A 562 11.73 3.51 -23.97
C ALA A 562 11.18 3.66 -25.40
N GLY A 563 9.87 3.84 -25.58
CA GLY A 563 9.21 3.97 -26.89
C GLY A 563 9.09 2.66 -27.68
N ARG A 564 9.43 1.51 -27.09
CA ARG A 564 9.24 0.17 -27.70
C ARG A 564 7.76 -0.20 -27.85
N THR A 565 6.93 0.27 -26.95
CA THR A 565 5.46 0.22 -27.03
C THR A 565 4.95 1.59 -27.42
N LYS A 566 4.02 1.65 -28.37
CA LYS A 566 3.45 2.90 -28.88
C LYS A 566 2.06 3.21 -28.31
N ILE A 567 1.26 2.19 -28.05
CA ILE A 567 -0.09 2.32 -27.47
C ILE A 567 -0.13 1.57 -26.14
N LEU A 568 -0.48 2.29 -25.06
CA LEU A 568 -0.69 1.71 -23.75
C LEU A 568 -2.18 1.74 -23.39
N ILE A 569 -2.77 0.56 -23.24
CA ILE A 569 -4.17 0.41 -22.80
C ILE A 569 -4.19 0.07 -21.32
N GLY A 570 -4.91 0.82 -20.51
CA GLY A 570 -4.89 0.51 -19.10
C GLY A 570 -6.08 1.03 -18.30
N THR A 571 -6.13 0.54 -17.05
CA THR A 571 -7.09 0.94 -16.05
C THR A 571 -6.51 2.04 -15.14
N GLN A 572 -6.98 2.16 -13.92
CA GLN A 572 -6.44 3.11 -12.91
C GLN A 572 -4.92 3.05 -12.73
N MET A 573 -4.25 1.99 -13.19
CA MET A 573 -2.79 1.86 -13.07
C MET A 573 -2.03 2.85 -13.96
N VAL A 574 -2.57 3.23 -15.10
CA VAL A 574 -1.93 4.21 -16.02
C VAL A 574 -2.09 5.65 -15.57
N SER A 575 -3.05 5.93 -14.67
CA SER A 575 -3.28 7.28 -14.13
C SER A 575 -2.28 7.68 -13.04
N LYS A 576 -1.56 6.73 -12.43
CA LYS A 576 -0.87 6.92 -11.16
C LYS A 576 0.66 6.84 -11.29
N GLY A 577 1.36 7.86 -10.76
CA GLY A 577 2.80 7.82 -10.46
C GLY A 577 3.75 7.56 -11.64
N LEU A 578 3.25 7.55 -12.87
CA LEU A 578 4.04 7.29 -14.07
C LEU A 578 4.36 8.59 -14.80
N ASP A 579 5.59 8.72 -15.27
CA ASP A 579 6.07 9.86 -16.02
C ASP A 579 6.52 9.41 -17.42
N PHE A 580 5.76 9.83 -18.46
CA PHE A 580 6.04 9.48 -19.85
C PHE A 580 6.21 10.74 -20.67
N ASP A 581 7.34 10.87 -21.34
CA ASP A 581 7.75 12.06 -22.06
C ASP A 581 7.12 12.22 -23.46
N HIS A 582 6.68 11.12 -24.08
CA HIS A 582 6.29 11.07 -25.49
C HIS A 582 4.78 10.88 -25.72
N VAL A 583 3.97 10.95 -24.67
CA VAL A 583 2.53 10.77 -24.78
C VAL A 583 1.88 12.04 -25.35
N ARG A 584 1.33 11.93 -26.57
CA ARG A 584 0.64 13.01 -27.28
C ARG A 584 -0.86 12.97 -27.05
N VAL A 585 -1.46 11.78 -27.18
CA VAL A 585 -2.91 11.58 -27.10
C VAL A 585 -3.27 10.67 -25.94
N VAL A 586 -4.31 11.08 -25.21
CA VAL A 586 -4.95 10.27 -24.18
C VAL A 586 -6.42 10.10 -24.53
N GLY A 587 -6.88 8.87 -24.70
CA GLY A 587 -8.28 8.54 -24.91
C GLY A 587 -8.95 8.04 -23.65
N ILE A 588 -9.95 8.75 -23.12
CA ILE A 588 -10.84 8.26 -22.05
C ILE A 588 -12.06 7.63 -22.72
N LEU A 589 -12.10 6.29 -22.76
CA LEU A 589 -13.04 5.55 -23.61
C LEU A 589 -14.47 5.54 -23.09
N ASN A 590 -14.68 5.67 -21.78
CA ASN A 590 -16.00 5.62 -21.16
C ASN A 590 -16.02 6.34 -19.81
N ALA A 591 -16.30 7.63 -19.81
CA ALA A 591 -16.41 8.45 -18.60
C ALA A 591 -17.65 8.05 -17.77
N ASP A 592 -18.74 7.64 -18.40
CA ASP A 592 -19.99 7.28 -17.73
C ASP A 592 -19.83 6.12 -16.74
N SER A 593 -18.88 5.22 -17.01
CA SER A 593 -18.58 4.10 -16.09
C SER A 593 -18.06 4.53 -14.72
N MET A 594 -17.51 5.73 -14.61
CA MET A 594 -17.07 6.33 -13.35
C MET A 594 -18.19 7.13 -12.68
N LEU A 595 -18.94 7.87 -13.50
CA LEU A 595 -20.01 8.75 -13.03
C LEU A 595 -21.21 7.98 -12.48
N ASN A 596 -21.52 6.82 -13.07
CA ASN A 596 -22.69 6.00 -12.73
C ASN A 596 -22.44 4.95 -11.62
N MET A 597 -21.35 5.05 -10.88
CA MET A 597 -21.12 4.18 -9.73
C MET A 597 -22.14 4.50 -8.61
N PRO A 598 -22.74 3.49 -7.96
CA PRO A 598 -23.70 3.71 -6.86
C PRO A 598 -22.95 4.03 -5.55
N ASP A 599 -22.17 5.10 -5.56
CA ASP A 599 -21.34 5.58 -4.44
C ASP A 599 -21.44 7.11 -4.35
N PHE A 600 -21.55 7.64 -3.14
CA PHE A 600 -21.62 9.09 -2.93
C PHE A 600 -20.32 9.82 -3.34
N ARG A 601 -19.21 9.09 -3.50
CA ARG A 601 -17.92 9.59 -3.97
C ARG A 601 -17.76 9.46 -5.50
N ALA A 602 -18.77 8.96 -6.22
CA ALA A 602 -18.64 8.67 -7.65
C ALA A 602 -18.12 9.87 -8.45
N TYR A 603 -18.68 11.05 -8.22
CA TYR A 603 -18.26 12.28 -8.90
C TYR A 603 -16.85 12.75 -8.48
N GLU A 604 -16.49 12.62 -7.20
CA GLU A 604 -15.14 12.89 -6.72
C GLU A 604 -14.12 11.99 -7.39
N HIS A 605 -14.38 10.68 -7.41
CA HIS A 605 -13.52 9.71 -8.07
C HIS A 605 -13.43 9.93 -9.59
N ALA A 606 -14.55 10.27 -10.24
CA ALA A 606 -14.58 10.55 -11.67
C ALA A 606 -13.76 11.80 -12.02
N PHE A 607 -13.97 12.92 -11.30
CA PHE A 607 -13.21 14.14 -11.48
C PHE A 607 -11.71 13.91 -11.28
N THR A 608 -11.34 13.27 -10.16
CA THR A 608 -9.95 12.95 -9.84
C THR A 608 -9.30 12.10 -10.93
N MET A 609 -9.99 11.03 -11.36
CA MET A 609 -9.44 10.11 -12.33
C MET A 609 -9.28 10.75 -13.72
N MET A 610 -10.29 11.47 -14.19
CA MET A 610 -10.23 12.17 -15.48
C MET A 610 -9.14 13.24 -15.48
N SER A 611 -9.03 14.04 -14.42
CA SER A 611 -8.00 15.08 -14.29
C SER A 611 -6.59 14.47 -14.24
N GLN A 612 -6.38 13.35 -13.53
CA GLN A 612 -5.08 12.68 -13.46
C GLN A 612 -4.68 12.05 -14.79
N VAL A 613 -5.61 11.37 -15.46
CA VAL A 613 -5.38 10.74 -16.75
C VAL A 613 -5.11 11.81 -17.82
N ALA A 614 -5.91 12.89 -17.82
CA ALA A 614 -5.68 14.05 -18.68
C ALA A 614 -4.27 14.63 -18.47
N GLY A 615 -3.83 14.73 -17.23
CA GLY A 615 -2.49 15.21 -16.89
C GLY A 615 -1.32 14.39 -17.46
N ARG A 616 -1.57 13.22 -18.05
CA ARG A 616 -0.55 12.40 -18.71
C ARG A 616 -0.24 12.87 -20.14
N ALA A 617 -1.16 13.58 -20.79
CA ALA A 617 -0.97 14.10 -22.14
C ALA A 617 -0.11 15.37 -22.13
N GLY A 618 0.81 15.47 -23.11
CA GLY A 618 1.62 16.66 -23.38
C GLY A 618 2.73 16.92 -22.37
N ARG A 619 3.96 16.69 -22.83
CA ARG A 619 5.20 16.99 -22.10
C ARG A 619 6.27 17.39 -23.11
N LYS A 620 7.40 17.93 -22.68
CA LYS A 620 8.52 18.36 -23.56
C LYS A 620 8.12 19.34 -24.67
N GLY A 621 7.29 20.36 -24.34
CA GLY A 621 7.08 21.53 -25.22
C GLY A 621 5.93 21.44 -26.20
N LYS A 622 5.21 20.31 -26.27
CA LYS A 622 3.98 20.19 -27.07
C LYS A 622 2.75 20.03 -26.17
N ARG A 623 1.69 20.79 -26.42
CA ARG A 623 0.41 20.66 -25.75
C ARG A 623 -0.22 19.32 -26.11
N GLY A 624 -0.59 18.50 -25.13
CA GLY A 624 -1.26 17.22 -25.35
C GLY A 624 -2.73 17.35 -25.71
N LEU A 625 -3.30 16.28 -26.25
CA LEU A 625 -4.71 16.16 -26.56
C LEU A 625 -5.34 15.03 -25.72
N VAL A 626 -6.48 15.33 -25.10
CA VAL A 626 -7.32 14.33 -24.44
C VAL A 626 -8.65 14.23 -25.19
N VAL A 627 -9.01 13.04 -25.62
CA VAL A 627 -10.35 12.76 -26.17
C VAL A 627 -11.17 12.05 -25.12
N LEU A 628 -12.18 12.74 -24.59
CA LEU A 628 -13.06 12.25 -23.54
C LEU A 628 -14.38 11.81 -24.17
N GLN A 629 -14.68 10.52 -24.10
CA GLN A 629 -15.91 9.91 -24.66
C GLN A 629 -16.94 9.71 -23.55
N THR A 630 -18.12 10.29 -23.71
CA THR A 630 -19.24 10.18 -22.78
C THR A 630 -20.58 10.15 -23.51
N LYS A 631 -21.60 9.59 -22.87
CA LYS A 631 -22.99 9.60 -23.32
C LYS A 631 -23.77 10.83 -22.84
N ASP A 632 -23.23 11.54 -21.87
CA ASP A 632 -23.82 12.74 -21.27
C ASP A 632 -22.81 13.88 -21.25
N VAL A 633 -22.78 14.64 -22.34
CA VAL A 633 -21.85 15.77 -22.53
C VAL A 633 -22.18 16.97 -21.64
N GLU A 634 -23.45 17.08 -21.21
CA GLU A 634 -23.93 18.17 -20.37
C GLU A 634 -23.66 17.96 -18.87
N GLN A 635 -23.12 16.80 -18.49
CA GLN A 635 -22.83 16.49 -17.11
C GLN A 635 -21.86 17.52 -16.50
N PRO A 636 -22.24 18.21 -15.41
CA PRO A 636 -21.43 19.30 -14.83
C PRO A 636 -19.97 18.92 -14.55
N VAL A 637 -19.75 17.69 -14.08
CA VAL A 637 -18.39 17.17 -13.80
C VAL A 637 -17.53 17.11 -15.07
N ILE A 638 -18.11 16.77 -16.22
CA ILE A 638 -17.40 16.75 -17.51
C ILE A 638 -16.93 18.16 -17.86
N ARG A 639 -17.82 19.16 -17.78
CA ARG A 639 -17.48 20.55 -18.06
C ARG A 639 -16.40 21.06 -17.10
N GLN A 640 -16.52 20.77 -15.81
CA GLN A 640 -15.52 21.19 -14.79
C GLN A 640 -14.14 20.55 -15.04
N VAL A 641 -14.08 19.31 -15.56
CA VAL A 641 -12.82 18.68 -15.98
C VAL A 641 -12.23 19.36 -17.22
N VAL A 642 -13.06 19.66 -18.23
CA VAL A 642 -12.64 20.33 -19.48
C VAL A 642 -12.08 21.70 -19.20
N GLU A 643 -12.76 22.49 -18.39
CA GLU A 643 -12.38 23.86 -18.02
C GLU A 643 -11.30 23.90 -16.91
N ASN A 644 -10.95 22.73 -16.35
CA ASN A 644 -10.09 22.62 -15.17
C ASN A 644 -10.59 23.46 -13.98
N ASP A 645 -11.92 23.62 -13.88
CA ASP A 645 -12.57 24.37 -12.82
C ASP A 645 -12.82 23.50 -11.57
N TRP A 646 -11.73 23.17 -10.90
CA TRP A 646 -11.75 22.39 -9.68
C TRP A 646 -12.46 23.12 -8.53
N ARG A 647 -12.45 24.47 -8.52
CA ARG A 647 -13.12 25.27 -7.47
C ARG A 647 -14.63 25.15 -7.56
N ALA A 648 -15.20 25.28 -8.74
CA ALA A 648 -16.62 25.04 -8.96
C ALA A 648 -16.99 23.59 -8.61
N PHE A 649 -16.15 22.61 -9.00
CA PHE A 649 -16.36 21.21 -8.65
C PHE A 649 -16.43 21.01 -7.12
N TYR A 650 -15.42 21.47 -6.35
CA TYR A 650 -15.44 21.30 -4.89
C TYR A 650 -16.59 22.05 -4.24
N SER A 651 -16.91 23.25 -4.68
CA SER A 651 -18.03 24.03 -4.16
C SER A 651 -19.37 23.29 -4.31
N GLN A 652 -19.65 22.79 -5.52
CA GLN A 652 -20.86 22.00 -5.81
C GLN A 652 -20.89 20.72 -4.97
N MET A 653 -19.81 19.94 -4.98
CA MET A 653 -19.71 18.67 -4.25
C MET A 653 -19.91 18.89 -2.74
N MET A 654 -19.34 19.96 -2.16
CA MET A 654 -19.49 20.25 -0.73
C MET A 654 -20.94 20.63 -0.39
N ALA A 655 -21.64 21.38 -1.26
CA ALA A 655 -23.04 21.69 -1.08
C ALA A 655 -23.90 20.43 -1.08
N GLU A 656 -23.69 19.53 -2.03
CA GLU A 656 -24.39 18.25 -2.13
C GLU A 656 -24.11 17.35 -0.90
N ARG A 657 -22.88 17.25 -0.47
CA ARG A 657 -22.51 16.45 0.72
C ARG A 657 -23.10 16.96 2.01
N ARG A 658 -23.20 18.26 2.16
CA ARG A 658 -23.89 18.88 3.30
C ARG A 658 -25.37 18.56 3.28
N LEU A 659 -26.02 18.69 2.11
CA LEU A 659 -27.46 18.41 1.94
C LEU A 659 -27.81 16.95 2.24
N PHE A 660 -26.98 16.01 1.75
CA PHE A 660 -27.22 14.57 1.91
C PHE A 660 -26.55 13.94 3.12
N HIS A 661 -26.01 14.74 4.03
CA HIS A 661 -25.38 14.28 5.26
C HIS A 661 -24.22 13.29 5.02
N TYR A 662 -23.26 13.70 4.18
CA TYR A 662 -22.06 12.93 3.87
C TYR A 662 -20.76 13.59 4.40
N PRO A 663 -19.66 12.83 4.52
CA PRO A 663 -18.36 13.40 4.81
C PRO A 663 -17.97 14.50 3.81
N PRO A 664 -17.31 15.58 4.28
CA PRO A 664 -16.69 15.79 5.58
C PRO A 664 -17.61 16.30 6.71
N PHE A 665 -18.88 16.59 6.42
CA PHE A 665 -19.81 17.20 7.38
C PHE A 665 -20.38 16.19 8.38
N TYR A 666 -20.46 14.94 7.94
CA TYR A 666 -20.93 13.81 8.73
C TYR A 666 -19.89 12.69 8.74
N LYS A 667 -19.86 11.93 9.82
CA LYS A 667 -19.07 10.71 9.91
C LYS A 667 -19.92 9.52 9.54
N LEU A 668 -19.39 8.64 8.72
CA LEU A 668 -20.06 7.40 8.35
C LEU A 668 -19.47 6.22 9.12
N ILE A 669 -20.34 5.33 9.59
CA ILE A 669 -19.97 4.02 10.11
C ILE A 669 -20.88 2.99 9.45
N TYR A 670 -20.30 1.98 8.82
CA TYR A 670 -21.02 0.82 8.34
C TYR A 670 -20.89 -0.31 9.36
N VAL A 671 -22.02 -0.92 9.70
CA VAL A 671 -22.09 -2.13 10.49
C VAL A 671 -22.46 -3.27 9.57
N TYR A 672 -21.57 -4.23 9.44
CA TYR A 672 -21.78 -5.40 8.60
C TYR A 672 -22.11 -6.60 9.47
N LEU A 673 -23.15 -7.34 9.07
CA LEU A 673 -23.53 -8.61 9.67
C LEU A 673 -23.37 -9.70 8.62
N LYS A 674 -22.72 -10.80 8.98
CA LYS A 674 -22.51 -11.95 8.08
C LYS A 674 -22.98 -13.24 8.73
N HIS A 675 -23.71 -14.07 7.98
CA HIS A 675 -24.15 -15.39 8.42
C HIS A 675 -24.31 -16.32 7.22
N LYS A 676 -24.21 -17.64 7.45
CA LYS A 676 -24.42 -18.66 6.40
C LYS A 676 -25.90 -18.78 5.98
N ASP A 677 -26.80 -18.50 6.89
CA ASP A 677 -28.26 -18.52 6.66
C ASP A 677 -28.76 -17.10 6.37
N GLU A 678 -29.42 -16.90 5.24
CA GLU A 678 -29.92 -15.59 4.79
C GLU A 678 -31.05 -15.07 5.71
N GLY A 679 -31.97 -15.94 6.13
CA GLY A 679 -33.08 -15.55 7.01
C GLY A 679 -32.58 -15.08 8.38
N ARG A 680 -31.56 -15.77 8.93
CA ARG A 680 -30.96 -15.39 10.21
C ARG A 680 -30.21 -14.08 10.15
N VAL A 681 -29.43 -13.81 9.08
CA VAL A 681 -28.73 -12.52 8.95
C VAL A 681 -29.71 -11.37 8.76
N GLU A 682 -30.81 -11.61 8.04
CA GLU A 682 -31.88 -10.62 7.85
C GLU A 682 -32.53 -10.26 9.20
N THR A 683 -32.98 -11.27 9.94
CA THR A 683 -33.59 -11.08 11.27
C THR A 683 -32.64 -10.39 12.24
N ALA A 684 -31.36 -10.83 12.28
CA ALA A 684 -30.35 -10.22 13.12
C ALA A 684 -30.11 -8.74 12.76
N ALA A 685 -30.07 -8.42 11.46
CA ALA A 685 -29.85 -7.06 11.01
C ALA A 685 -31.04 -6.14 11.33
N LEU A 686 -32.26 -6.63 11.19
CA LEU A 686 -33.48 -5.92 11.58
C LEU A 686 -33.51 -5.65 13.09
N GLU A 687 -33.22 -6.67 13.90
CA GLU A 687 -33.19 -6.55 15.37
C GLU A 687 -32.09 -5.58 15.83
N MET A 688 -30.87 -5.72 15.33
CA MET A 688 -29.76 -4.81 15.63
C MET A 688 -30.06 -3.38 15.18
N GLY A 689 -30.58 -3.21 13.96
CA GLY A 689 -30.98 -1.90 13.44
C GLY A 689 -32.09 -1.26 14.27
N GLY A 690 -33.07 -2.02 14.73
CA GLY A 690 -34.13 -1.57 15.61
C GLY A 690 -33.60 -1.04 16.96
N ARG A 691 -32.72 -1.81 17.60
CA ARG A 691 -32.06 -1.39 18.86
C ARG A 691 -31.23 -0.13 18.69
N LEU A 692 -30.43 -0.06 17.63
CA LEU A 692 -29.62 1.12 17.32
C LEU A 692 -30.48 2.35 17.07
N ARG A 693 -31.64 2.23 16.37
CA ARG A 693 -32.57 3.33 16.16
C ARG A 693 -33.20 3.84 17.47
N GLN A 694 -33.48 2.96 18.40
CA GLN A 694 -33.97 3.37 19.73
C GLN A 694 -32.98 4.29 20.46
N TRP A 695 -31.66 4.08 20.30
CA TRP A 695 -30.63 4.85 20.99
C TRP A 695 -30.09 6.03 20.19
N LEU A 696 -30.03 5.92 18.86
CA LEU A 696 -29.38 6.89 17.96
C LEU A 696 -30.35 7.58 17.00
N GLY A 697 -31.63 7.20 17.00
CA GLY A 697 -32.68 7.85 16.20
C GLY A 697 -32.50 7.71 14.70
N SER A 698 -32.80 8.77 13.99
CA SER A 698 -32.76 8.87 12.51
C SER A 698 -31.34 8.74 11.90
N ARG A 699 -30.29 8.72 12.73
CA ARG A 699 -28.91 8.50 12.28
C ARG A 699 -28.66 7.09 11.75
N VAL A 700 -29.56 6.16 12.00
CA VAL A 700 -29.45 4.74 11.63
C VAL A 700 -30.31 4.44 10.42
N LEU A 701 -29.66 4.10 9.31
CA LEU A 701 -30.28 3.76 8.03
C LEU A 701 -30.09 2.26 7.72
N GLY A 702 -31.04 1.69 7.02
CA GLY A 702 -31.06 0.25 6.70
C GLY A 702 -31.73 -0.60 7.79
N PRO A 703 -31.54 -1.93 7.85
CA PRO A 703 -30.51 -2.68 7.11
C PRO A 703 -30.81 -2.80 5.61
N ASP A 704 -29.73 -2.84 4.83
CA ASP A 704 -29.81 -3.01 3.39
C ASP A 704 -28.87 -4.13 2.91
N LYS A 705 -29.13 -4.64 1.68
CA LYS A 705 -28.20 -5.53 0.99
C LYS A 705 -27.09 -4.67 0.38
N PRO A 706 -25.81 -4.89 0.72
CA PRO A 706 -24.70 -4.22 0.05
C PRO A 706 -24.59 -4.69 -1.39
N SER A 707 -23.81 -3.95 -2.23
CA SER A 707 -23.58 -4.32 -3.65
C SER A 707 -23.06 -5.75 -3.80
N VAL A 708 -22.30 -6.24 -2.83
CA VAL A 708 -21.89 -7.63 -2.69
C VAL A 708 -22.59 -8.19 -1.45
N SER A 709 -23.76 -8.79 -1.65
CA SER A 709 -24.62 -9.29 -0.56
C SER A 709 -24.31 -10.72 -0.12
N LYS A 710 -23.42 -11.42 -0.86
CA LYS A 710 -22.96 -12.78 -0.53
C LYS A 710 -21.51 -12.97 -0.94
N VAL A 711 -20.69 -13.47 -0.06
CA VAL A 711 -19.29 -13.83 -0.34
C VAL A 711 -19.03 -15.26 0.12
N ARG A 712 -18.63 -16.14 -0.80
CA ARG A 712 -18.57 -17.59 -0.58
C ARG A 712 -19.93 -18.10 -0.10
N THR A 713 -20.02 -18.65 1.10
CA THR A 713 -21.25 -19.16 1.69
C THR A 713 -21.91 -18.18 2.68
N MET A 714 -21.38 -16.96 2.83
CA MET A 714 -21.82 -15.99 3.83
C MET A 714 -22.69 -14.91 3.21
N PHE A 715 -23.92 -14.77 3.66
CA PHE A 715 -24.80 -13.64 3.33
C PHE A 715 -24.44 -12.43 4.17
N ILE A 716 -24.60 -11.24 3.60
CA ILE A 716 -24.18 -9.97 4.21
C ILE A 716 -25.36 -9.01 4.25
N ARG A 717 -25.49 -8.30 5.39
CA ARG A 717 -26.36 -7.13 5.55
C ARG A 717 -25.55 -5.97 6.09
N LYS A 718 -25.98 -4.77 5.75
CA LYS A 718 -25.30 -3.52 6.10
C LYS A 718 -26.30 -2.56 6.78
N ILE A 719 -25.90 -2.04 7.93
CA ILE A 719 -26.55 -0.89 8.59
C ILE A 719 -25.61 0.30 8.43
N MET A 720 -26.15 1.45 8.09
CA MET A 720 -25.36 2.68 7.93
C MET A 720 -25.71 3.67 9.06
N LEU A 721 -24.70 4.24 9.67
CA LEU A 721 -24.85 5.36 10.57
C LEU A 721 -24.29 6.62 9.92
N LYS A 722 -25.09 7.71 9.93
CA LYS A 722 -24.68 9.07 9.56
C LYS A 722 -24.65 9.92 10.83
N LEU A 723 -23.48 10.31 11.26
CA LEU A 723 -23.24 10.96 12.55
C LEU A 723 -22.75 12.39 12.30
N GLU A 724 -23.45 13.37 12.87
CA GLU A 724 -23.08 14.78 12.76
C GLU A 724 -21.76 15.09 13.49
N ALA A 725 -21.09 16.14 13.04
CA ALA A 725 -19.92 16.67 13.74
C ALA A 725 -20.28 17.09 15.16
N GLY A 726 -19.47 16.68 16.13
CA GLY A 726 -19.70 17.02 17.56
C GLY A 726 -20.49 15.98 18.35
N ILE A 727 -21.02 14.91 17.72
CA ILE A 727 -21.62 13.80 18.48
C ILE A 727 -20.59 13.14 19.41
N ASP A 728 -21.02 12.71 20.58
CA ASP A 728 -20.18 11.94 21.50
C ASP A 728 -19.90 10.54 20.91
N MET A 729 -18.74 10.38 20.29
CA MET A 729 -18.30 9.12 19.72
C MET A 729 -18.06 8.01 20.75
N LYS A 730 -17.82 8.34 22.03
CA LYS A 730 -17.73 7.32 23.09
C LYS A 730 -19.07 6.68 23.30
N ARG A 731 -20.13 7.48 23.39
CA ARG A 731 -21.52 7.02 23.52
C ARG A 731 -21.95 6.18 22.32
N VAL A 732 -21.65 6.64 21.10
CA VAL A 732 -21.97 5.88 19.87
C VAL A 732 -21.30 4.51 19.89
N ARG A 733 -20.00 4.43 20.21
CA ARG A 733 -19.27 3.17 20.33
C ARG A 733 -19.87 2.26 21.41
N GLN A 734 -20.24 2.82 22.55
CA GLN A 734 -20.90 2.06 23.62
C GLN A 734 -22.23 1.46 23.14
N CYS A 735 -23.06 2.23 22.43
CA CYS A 735 -24.30 1.72 21.83
C CYS A 735 -24.02 0.55 20.87
N LEU A 736 -23.05 0.71 19.97
CA LEU A 736 -22.68 -0.31 18.98
C LEU A 736 -22.17 -1.60 19.64
N PHE A 737 -21.25 -1.51 20.61
CA PHE A 737 -20.72 -2.68 21.33
C PHE A 737 -21.77 -3.32 22.25
N THR A 738 -22.68 -2.54 22.82
CA THR A 738 -23.80 -3.10 23.60
C THR A 738 -24.75 -3.87 22.70
N ALA A 739 -25.10 -3.30 21.54
CA ALA A 739 -25.92 -4.02 20.56
C ALA A 739 -25.25 -5.32 20.10
N GLN A 740 -23.96 -5.28 19.77
CA GLN A 740 -23.18 -6.45 19.37
C GLN A 740 -23.20 -7.52 20.46
N ARG A 741 -22.92 -7.16 21.72
CA ARG A 741 -22.92 -8.10 22.87
C ARG A 741 -24.27 -8.78 23.06
N LEU A 742 -25.36 -8.02 22.94
CA LEU A 742 -26.71 -8.57 23.03
C LEU A 742 -27.01 -9.58 21.91
N MET A 743 -26.51 -9.32 20.70
CA MET A 743 -26.65 -10.26 19.60
C MET A 743 -25.79 -11.51 19.79
N GLU A 744 -24.56 -11.38 20.31
CA GLU A 744 -23.63 -12.49 20.56
C GLU A 744 -24.12 -13.41 21.71
N GLN A 745 -24.84 -12.86 22.70
CA GLN A 745 -25.43 -13.63 23.81
C GLN A 745 -26.65 -14.45 23.39
N ASP A 746 -27.30 -14.09 22.29
CA ASP A 746 -28.46 -14.79 21.77
C ASP A 746 -28.04 -16.04 20.98
N LYS A 747 -28.44 -17.23 21.48
CA LYS A 747 -28.13 -18.52 20.86
C LYS A 747 -28.61 -18.63 19.40
N ARG A 748 -29.63 -17.86 18.99
CA ARG A 748 -30.13 -17.82 17.62
C ARG A 748 -29.03 -17.31 16.63
N TYR A 749 -28.09 -16.50 17.15
CA TYR A 749 -27.05 -15.84 16.39
C TYR A 749 -25.63 -16.31 16.70
N ALA A 750 -25.46 -17.52 17.22
CA ALA A 750 -24.19 -18.05 17.73
C ALA A 750 -23.01 -18.00 16.71
N SER A 751 -23.30 -17.99 15.40
CA SER A 751 -22.28 -17.91 14.33
C SER A 751 -22.33 -16.60 13.54
N LEU A 752 -23.07 -15.60 14.04
CA LEU A 752 -23.13 -14.28 13.44
C LEU A 752 -21.79 -13.57 13.58
N GLN A 753 -21.29 -13.03 12.49
CA GLN A 753 -20.11 -12.18 12.47
C GLN A 753 -20.54 -10.73 12.33
N ILE A 754 -20.12 -9.88 13.25
CA ILE A 754 -20.39 -8.44 13.22
C ILE A 754 -19.04 -7.71 13.14
N TYR A 755 -18.92 -6.75 12.23
CA TYR A 755 -17.74 -5.90 12.13
C TYR A 755 -18.10 -4.51 11.63
N TYR A 756 -17.21 -3.57 11.91
CA TYR A 756 -17.41 -2.17 11.62
C TYR A 756 -16.46 -1.68 10.54
N ASP A 757 -16.93 -0.72 9.73
CA ASP A 757 -16.11 0.04 8.82
C ASP A 757 -16.36 1.53 9.08
N VAL A 758 -15.39 2.15 9.73
CA VAL A 758 -15.40 3.56 10.09
C VAL A 758 -14.73 4.36 8.99
N ASP A 759 -15.35 5.46 8.56
CA ASP A 759 -14.93 6.27 7.41
C ASP A 759 -14.72 5.39 6.16
N PRO A 760 -15.78 4.74 5.64
CA PRO A 760 -15.71 3.92 4.44
C PRO A 760 -15.33 4.76 3.23
N SER A 761 -14.55 4.15 2.30
CA SER A 761 -14.05 4.79 1.08
C SER A 761 -14.62 4.14 -0.16
#